data_04fea10c39f296b125121e8955d55fcb
#
_entry.id   04fea10c39f296b125121e8955d55fcb
#
_cell.length_a   1.000
_cell.length_b   1.000
_cell.length_c   1.000
_cell.angle_alpha   90.00
_cell.angle_beta   90.00
_cell.angle_gamma   90.00
#
_symmetry.space_group_name_H-M   'P 1'
#
loop_
_entity.id
_entity.type
_entity.pdbx_description
1 polymer ?
#
loop_
_entity_poly.entity_id
_entity_poly.type
_entity_poly.pdbx_seq_one_letter_code
_entity_poly.pdbx_strand_id
1 'polypeptide(L)'
;MNIKHLIPLPAMALAAILGAPASGTAQSILLTASNYALLGGTAISVGGPGPNSITNGNVGLWTGATTNITGFPPATVSGTTRSGLPAAIVATGALTTGQAYADLQKVHTGLAAMPSNVNLSNVDLGTVAPLSAGVYTFNGTAQLTGALVLDAQGQNNVAWVFQIGTSLTTAANSTVTFINLGSNGGNDLGLFWNTGTAINVGDNNTIAGNYIAGTSISFTGITTTAGVGGTRALALAAVSFAGPGAINALGGGGREGGLMYDSNGNIVPIPPPAVVPPVVPPVVPPIVVPPVVPPPVVIPGGLVVPPVVPGTAYTGSVLLSLTGAYSPGASGIVLVPGTAYATSSMTVDGLSRDGSAAASLTITTATVALSGLNTYTGGTNVNGGVLIASTANLPANRNITLTNGGSLIFNQAVNGAFGGVTSGTGSVTKLGAGTLTYLGANTYTGGTYVSGGVLVASTATLPANQTISVTNGSTLVFDQAADGTFGGSISGGGTVQKKGPGALILANATTSPIDLQAGSLLFNGGLGSTTIASGAFLGGNGTIAGNLTNSGTLSPGTSPGVINVSGNYSQTATGVLIIEIASGTSFDQLVIAGTASLAGGVQINLLGGFDPVGKSFTFLTAAGGVSGTFDTVSGTALATGRAAVVSRLTYGSNGVTFAYVQLPFAGFGLTPNQRAVATAAQASPALTTALDAVPSASQFPAALNALSPQGYEIWSDIAFARATALTDSINRDHGAIPGHDNYYFEASQRRARARGDLDVGSSTFTTTTGVVGVDHANDSHLTTGGFFAYGEAVSGLGRPGSRTSVKEKMVGVRAAWTRDQWFAHAAAAYGWDKYNSTRPVVFPGAAATASSSNNGHQWLADLTAGRHFTSGAFSVSPFAGVLVSRWRANGFTETGAGVFDNRLGNQSARSLRSQVGLEGQFDWVFGSLTLQPHARAAWLSEFSNGARSIAAALDSVAFAVSTRGPQRDSGLFNVGLNVVLNPRAILYADYTAQSGGITKYLSDWRVGASIRF
;
A
#
# COMPACT_ATOMS: atom_id res chain seq x y z
N MET A 1 19.08 -14.70 56.56
CA MET A 1 20.26 -15.42 56.06
C MET A 1 20.44 -15.10 54.61
N ASN A 2 21.50 -14.39 54.28
CA ASN A 2 21.92 -13.92 52.96
C ASN A 2 21.94 -15.03 51.92
N ILE A 3 21.67 -14.68 50.63
CA ILE A 3 22.72 -14.57 49.59
C ILE A 3 22.09 -14.02 48.28
N LYS A 4 22.67 -12.93 47.84
CA LYS A 4 22.59 -12.36 46.49
C LYS A 4 23.32 -13.27 45.51
N HIS A 5 22.78 -13.43 44.28
CA HIS A 5 23.65 -13.57 43.14
C HIS A 5 23.04 -12.81 41.96
N LEU A 6 23.72 -11.72 41.59
CA LEU A 6 23.71 -11.08 40.27
C LEU A 6 24.35 -12.03 39.26
N ILE A 7 23.78 -12.09 38.06
CA ILE A 7 24.45 -12.54 36.83
C ILE A 7 24.35 -11.39 35.83
N PRO A 8 25.50 -10.92 35.27
CA PRO A 8 25.52 -9.79 34.38
C PRO A 8 25.18 -10.21 32.92
N LEU A 9 24.44 -9.35 32.26
CA LEU A 9 24.29 -9.40 30.80
C LEU A 9 25.63 -9.09 30.10
N PRO A 10 25.99 -9.80 29.03
CA PRO A 10 27.09 -9.38 28.17
C PRO A 10 26.65 -8.23 27.26
N ALA A 11 27.34 -7.12 27.35
CA ALA A 11 27.32 -6.06 26.37
C ALA A 11 27.92 -6.59 25.04
N MET A 12 27.13 -6.66 23.99
CA MET A 12 27.64 -6.81 22.64
C MET A 12 28.09 -5.44 22.12
N ALA A 13 29.39 -5.29 22.00
CA ALA A 13 30.01 -4.18 21.29
C ALA A 13 29.63 -4.23 19.80
N LEU A 14 28.93 -3.22 19.33
CA LEU A 14 28.69 -2.99 17.90
C LEU A 14 29.92 -2.29 17.33
N ALA A 15 30.71 -3.02 16.57
CA ALA A 15 31.81 -2.46 15.82
C ALA A 15 31.29 -1.54 14.71
N ALA A 16 31.67 -0.29 14.76
CA ALA A 16 31.41 0.68 13.70
C ALA A 16 32.23 0.28 12.45
N ILE A 17 31.55 -0.13 11.39
CA ILE A 17 32.12 -0.15 10.04
C ILE A 17 31.73 1.19 9.41
N LEU A 18 32.71 2.04 9.20
CA LEU A 18 32.63 3.24 8.39
C LEU A 18 32.41 2.82 6.92
N GLY A 19 31.16 2.80 6.50
CA GLY A 19 30.77 2.79 5.10
C GLY A 19 30.25 4.16 4.71
N ALA A 20 30.70 4.70 3.59
CA ALA A 20 30.22 5.94 3.02
C ALA A 20 28.67 5.92 2.89
N PRO A 21 27.96 7.05 3.09
CA PRO A 21 26.52 7.04 3.03
C PRO A 21 26.05 6.79 1.59
N ALA A 22 25.39 5.65 1.38
CA ALA A 22 24.57 5.46 0.20
C ALA A 22 23.49 6.54 0.22
N SER A 23 23.23 7.19 -0.92
CA SER A 23 22.12 8.11 -1.15
C SER A 23 20.79 7.36 -1.10
N GLY A 24 20.37 6.96 0.10
CA GLY A 24 19.02 6.49 0.35
C GLY A 24 18.08 7.70 0.38
N THR A 25 16.87 7.56 -0.09
CA THR A 25 15.79 8.53 0.15
C THR A 25 15.74 8.81 1.64
N ALA A 26 15.98 10.07 2.04
CA ALA A 26 16.04 10.44 3.44
C ALA A 26 14.73 10.04 4.13
N GLN A 27 14.85 9.25 5.18
CA GLN A 27 13.69 8.90 6.00
C GLN A 27 13.10 10.18 6.57
N SER A 28 11.77 10.35 6.45
CA SER A 28 11.09 11.53 7.03
C SER A 28 11.48 11.72 8.48
N ILE A 29 11.86 12.93 8.86
CA ILE A 29 12.13 13.28 10.25
C ILE A 29 10.90 13.12 11.15
N LEU A 30 9.69 13.16 10.57
CA LEU A 30 8.42 12.92 11.28
C LEU A 30 8.25 11.45 11.72
N LEU A 31 9.07 10.51 11.25
CA LEU A 31 9.02 9.09 11.58
C LEU A 31 7.58 8.54 11.44
N THR A 32 7.02 7.91 12.48
CA THR A 32 5.66 7.36 12.42
C THR A 32 4.57 8.44 12.40
N ALA A 33 4.84 9.66 12.88
CA ALA A 33 3.91 10.79 12.76
C ALA A 33 3.66 11.21 11.31
N SER A 34 4.54 10.86 10.38
CA SER A 34 4.36 11.09 8.93
C SER A 34 3.13 10.39 8.32
N ASN A 35 2.59 9.37 8.99
CA ASN A 35 1.37 8.67 8.59
C ASN A 35 0.07 9.41 8.96
N TYR A 36 0.15 10.52 9.68
CA TYR A 36 -1.00 11.27 10.15
C TYR A 36 -1.16 12.59 9.40
N ALA A 37 -2.38 12.87 8.96
CA ALA A 37 -2.80 14.18 8.49
C ALA A 37 -3.18 15.07 9.67
N LEU A 38 -3.89 14.50 10.65
CA LEU A 38 -4.23 15.15 11.92
C LEU A 38 -3.75 14.25 13.07
N LEU A 39 -2.93 14.80 13.96
CA LEU A 39 -2.53 14.12 15.20
C LEU A 39 -2.69 15.09 16.36
N GLY A 40 -3.52 14.71 17.33
CA GLY A 40 -3.77 15.49 18.55
C GLY A 40 -3.37 14.73 19.81
N GLY A 41 -2.95 15.45 20.84
CA GLY A 41 -2.70 14.86 22.15
C GLY A 41 -3.98 14.50 22.89
N THR A 42 -4.95 15.41 22.96
CA THR A 42 -6.14 15.29 23.82
C THR A 42 -7.49 15.45 23.10
N ALA A 43 -7.54 16.18 21.98
CA ALA A 43 -8.78 16.40 21.24
C ALA A 43 -8.53 16.66 19.74
N ILE A 44 -9.46 16.22 18.90
CA ILE A 44 -9.59 16.61 17.51
C ILE A 44 -11.06 16.92 17.24
N SER A 45 -11.35 18.13 16.75
CA SER A 45 -12.70 18.52 16.38
C SER A 45 -12.74 19.07 14.95
N VAL A 46 -13.63 18.53 14.13
CA VAL A 46 -13.86 18.99 12.77
C VAL A 46 -15.31 19.45 12.70
N GLY A 47 -15.51 20.78 12.61
CA GLY A 47 -16.82 21.41 12.61
C GLY A 47 -16.95 22.41 11.46
N GLY A 48 -18.12 23.03 11.32
CA GLY A 48 -18.41 24.07 10.33
C GLY A 48 -19.29 23.60 9.18
N PRO A 49 -19.94 24.55 8.47
CA PRO A 49 -20.80 24.24 7.32
C PRO A 49 -19.93 23.88 6.10
N GLY A 50 -20.09 22.69 5.58
CA GLY A 50 -19.44 22.23 4.34
C GLY A 50 -18.74 20.89 4.47
N PRO A 51 -18.41 20.25 3.35
CA PRO A 51 -17.68 18.99 3.37
C PRO A 51 -16.22 19.24 3.78
N ASN A 52 -15.81 18.66 4.90
CA ASN A 52 -14.41 18.57 5.28
C ASN A 52 -13.83 17.26 4.78
N SER A 53 -12.66 17.32 4.12
CA SER A 53 -11.97 16.11 3.62
C SER A 53 -10.53 16.05 4.12
N ILE A 54 -10.19 14.91 4.72
CA ILE A 54 -8.84 14.56 5.12
C ILE A 54 -8.37 13.43 4.20
N THR A 55 -7.33 13.68 3.42
CA THR A 55 -6.83 12.71 2.45
C THR A 55 -5.38 12.35 2.69
N ASN A 56 -5.03 11.08 2.40
CA ASN A 56 -3.67 10.56 2.44
C ASN A 56 -2.96 10.66 3.80
N GLY A 57 -3.71 10.53 4.89
CA GLY A 57 -3.16 10.48 6.23
C GLY A 57 -4.22 10.13 7.27
N ASN A 58 -3.79 9.51 8.36
CA ASN A 58 -4.67 9.14 9.47
C ASN A 58 -5.14 10.36 10.27
N VAL A 59 -6.26 10.20 10.95
CA VAL A 59 -6.71 11.08 12.03
C VAL A 59 -6.53 10.32 13.34
N GLY A 60 -5.67 10.80 14.23
CA GLY A 60 -5.30 10.08 15.46
C GLY A 60 -5.24 10.94 16.70
N LEU A 61 -5.59 10.33 17.84
CA LEU A 61 -5.56 10.96 19.15
C LEU A 61 -4.76 10.08 20.14
N TRP A 62 -3.83 10.70 20.89
CA TRP A 62 -2.99 9.97 21.84
C TRP A 62 -3.67 9.69 23.19
N THR A 63 -4.25 10.70 23.82
CA THR A 63 -4.93 10.58 25.10
C THR A 63 -6.36 11.09 25.04
N GLY A 64 -7.26 10.50 25.81
CA GLY A 64 -8.66 10.87 25.84
C GLY A 64 -9.59 9.77 25.30
N ALA A 65 -10.90 9.99 25.38
CA ALA A 65 -11.87 9.06 24.83
C ALA A 65 -12.02 9.24 23.31
N THR A 66 -12.48 8.22 22.60
CA THR A 66 -12.82 8.32 21.17
C THR A 66 -13.87 9.41 20.88
N THR A 67 -14.66 9.78 21.88
CA THR A 67 -15.61 10.91 21.84
C THR A 67 -14.92 12.26 21.73
N ASN A 68 -13.62 12.35 21.95
CA ASN A 68 -12.83 13.57 21.78
C ASN A 68 -12.35 13.76 20.32
N ILE A 69 -12.67 12.82 19.43
CA ILE A 69 -12.57 12.99 17.98
C ILE A 69 -13.98 13.22 17.48
N THR A 70 -14.30 14.46 17.15
CA THR A 70 -15.65 14.87 16.76
C THR A 70 -15.71 15.40 15.33
N GLY A 71 -16.91 15.37 14.72
CA GLY A 71 -17.14 15.86 13.36
C GLY A 71 -16.92 14.84 12.24
N PHE A 72 -16.81 13.58 12.57
CA PHE A 72 -16.74 12.46 11.62
C PHE A 72 -17.91 11.48 11.85
N PRO A 73 -18.95 11.44 11.00
CA PRO A 73 -19.27 12.34 9.89
C PRO A 73 -19.75 13.73 10.35
N PRO A 74 -19.88 14.76 9.45
CA PRO A 74 -19.84 14.67 7.99
C PRO A 74 -18.44 14.69 7.35
N ALA A 75 -17.37 15.02 8.11
CA ALA A 75 -16.02 14.97 7.58
C ALA A 75 -15.61 13.54 7.16
N THR A 76 -14.79 13.45 6.10
CA THR A 76 -14.33 12.17 5.53
C THR A 76 -12.83 12.01 5.66
N VAL A 77 -12.39 10.75 5.83
CA VAL A 77 -10.97 10.36 5.77
C VAL A 77 -10.81 9.36 4.63
N SER A 78 -9.88 9.61 3.71
CA SER A 78 -9.69 8.78 2.52
C SER A 78 -8.24 8.77 2.02
N GLY A 79 -7.93 7.92 1.02
CA GLY A 79 -6.60 7.79 0.44
C GLY A 79 -5.69 6.85 1.23
N THR A 80 -4.38 7.02 1.08
CA THR A 80 -3.36 6.19 1.71
C THR A 80 -2.41 7.01 2.56
N THR A 81 -1.87 6.42 3.62
CA THR A 81 -0.83 7.02 4.45
C THR A 81 0.54 6.92 3.78
N ARG A 82 1.55 7.57 4.31
CA ARG A 82 2.94 7.44 3.83
C ARG A 82 3.46 6.00 3.88
N SER A 83 2.98 5.20 4.82
CA SER A 83 3.29 3.76 4.87
C SER A 83 2.51 2.91 3.86
N GLY A 84 1.72 3.52 2.97
CA GLY A 84 0.93 2.82 1.96
C GLY A 84 -0.36 2.17 2.47
N LEU A 85 -0.69 2.32 3.76
CA LEU A 85 -1.93 1.81 4.34
C LEU A 85 -3.09 2.77 4.08
N PRO A 86 -4.33 2.28 3.96
CA PRO A 86 -5.51 3.15 3.86
C PRO A 86 -5.59 4.12 5.04
N ALA A 87 -5.89 5.38 4.75
CA ALA A 87 -6.07 6.40 5.77
C ALA A 87 -7.33 6.12 6.61
N ALA A 88 -7.23 6.26 7.92
CA ALA A 88 -8.27 5.90 8.87
C ALA A 88 -8.30 6.82 10.09
N ILE A 89 -9.43 6.81 10.81
CA ILE A 89 -9.51 7.36 12.17
C ILE A 89 -8.96 6.31 13.13
N VAL A 90 -7.84 6.62 13.77
CA VAL A 90 -7.14 5.71 14.67
C VAL A 90 -7.54 6.02 16.11
N ALA A 91 -8.12 5.02 16.79
CA ALA A 91 -8.62 5.16 18.15
C ALA A 91 -7.50 5.47 19.16
N THR A 92 -7.86 6.13 20.23
CA THR A 92 -7.00 6.48 21.35
C THR A 92 -6.36 5.25 22.01
N GLY A 93 -5.11 5.36 22.43
CA GLY A 93 -4.40 4.30 23.16
C GLY A 93 -3.90 3.14 22.29
N ALA A 94 -4.00 3.21 20.97
CA ALA A 94 -3.33 2.26 20.09
C ALA A 94 -1.81 2.50 20.13
N LEU A 95 -1.01 1.43 20.16
CA LEU A 95 0.46 1.51 20.15
C LEU A 95 0.99 2.41 19.03
N THR A 96 0.30 2.44 17.88
CA THR A 96 0.64 3.25 16.72
C THR A 96 0.46 4.75 16.94
N THR A 97 -0.59 5.20 17.66
CA THR A 97 -0.78 6.61 18.01
C THR A 97 0.20 7.05 19.09
N GLY A 98 0.51 6.19 20.04
CA GLY A 98 1.50 6.44 21.08
C GLY A 98 2.90 6.67 20.53
N GLN A 99 3.32 5.83 19.58
CA GLN A 99 4.60 5.98 18.93
C GLN A 99 4.63 7.25 18.08
N ALA A 100 3.58 7.52 17.31
CA ALA A 100 3.50 8.72 16.49
C ALA A 100 3.52 10.01 17.32
N TYR A 101 2.90 10.01 18.50
CA TYR A 101 2.93 11.13 19.41
C TYR A 101 4.32 11.33 20.06
N ALA A 102 4.99 10.25 20.43
CA ALA A 102 6.37 10.31 20.94
C ALA A 102 7.36 10.81 19.86
N ASP A 103 7.18 10.35 18.63
CA ASP A 103 7.95 10.83 17.47
C ASP A 103 7.67 12.32 17.20
N LEU A 104 6.40 12.76 17.30
CA LEU A 104 6.04 14.16 17.18
C LEU A 104 6.71 15.04 18.26
N GLN A 105 6.75 14.59 19.52
CA GLN A 105 7.45 15.29 20.59
C GLN A 105 8.96 15.42 20.29
N LYS A 106 9.58 14.35 19.81
CA LYS A 106 10.99 14.35 19.42
C LYS A 106 11.26 15.34 18.29
N VAL A 107 10.41 15.35 17.26
CA VAL A 107 10.53 16.28 16.13
C VAL A 107 10.31 17.72 16.56
N HIS A 108 9.29 18.00 17.35
CA HIS A 108 9.01 19.34 17.86
C HIS A 108 10.21 19.91 18.63
N THR A 109 10.80 19.12 19.53
CA THR A 109 12.00 19.51 20.28
C THR A 109 13.22 19.64 19.38
N GLY A 110 13.42 18.69 18.45
CA GLY A 110 14.56 18.70 17.54
C GLY A 110 14.54 19.89 16.56
N LEU A 111 13.38 20.23 16.01
CA LEU A 111 13.25 21.42 15.15
C LEU A 111 13.48 22.73 15.92
N ALA A 112 13.04 22.80 17.19
CA ALA A 112 13.31 23.98 18.01
C ALA A 112 14.80 24.15 18.38
N ALA A 113 15.58 23.08 18.38
CA ALA A 113 16.99 23.07 18.71
C ALA A 113 17.91 23.34 17.50
N MET A 114 17.40 23.37 16.28
CA MET A 114 18.21 23.65 15.08
C MET A 114 18.82 25.04 15.14
N PRO A 115 20.08 25.24 14.72
CA PRO A 115 20.69 26.57 14.66
C PRO A 115 19.95 27.43 13.63
N SER A 116 19.57 28.63 14.01
CA SER A 116 18.86 29.58 13.15
C SER A 116 19.81 30.30 12.19
N ASN A 117 19.34 30.45 10.95
CA ASN A 117 20.04 31.25 9.94
C ASN A 117 19.66 32.75 10.01
N VAL A 118 18.39 33.05 10.28
CA VAL A 118 17.84 34.41 10.24
C VAL A 118 16.78 34.57 11.32
N ASN A 119 16.84 35.67 12.06
CA ASN A 119 15.81 36.07 13.02
C ASN A 119 14.82 37.04 12.36
N LEU A 120 13.53 36.61 12.27
CA LEU A 120 12.43 37.39 11.70
C LEU A 120 11.43 37.90 12.77
N SER A 121 11.87 38.00 14.03
CA SER A 121 11.01 38.52 15.11
C SER A 121 10.43 39.89 14.77
N ASN A 122 9.12 40.04 14.97
CA ASN A 122 8.34 41.24 14.66
C ASN A 122 8.19 41.57 13.16
N VAL A 123 8.50 40.61 12.27
CA VAL A 123 8.32 40.78 10.82
C VAL A 123 7.09 39.96 10.39
N ASP A 124 6.21 40.54 9.58
CA ASP A 124 5.10 39.81 8.94
C ASP A 124 5.65 39.05 7.72
N LEU A 125 5.43 37.74 7.69
CA LEU A 125 5.92 36.86 6.64
C LEU A 125 5.36 37.20 5.24
N GLY A 126 4.24 37.85 5.15
CA GLY A 126 3.66 38.31 3.88
C GLY A 126 4.36 39.57 3.31
N THR A 127 5.24 40.18 4.06
CA THR A 127 6.00 41.40 3.63
C THR A 127 7.46 41.11 3.30
N VAL A 128 7.92 39.86 3.51
CA VAL A 128 9.32 39.51 3.23
C VAL A 128 9.54 39.24 1.74
N ALA A 129 10.75 39.52 1.26
CA ALA A 129 11.19 39.05 -0.05
C ALA A 129 11.17 37.49 -0.10
N PRO A 130 11.17 36.84 -1.27
CA PRO A 130 11.24 35.42 -1.37
C PRO A 130 12.33 34.80 -0.49
N LEU A 131 11.95 33.86 0.41
CA LEU A 131 12.87 33.26 1.36
C LEU A 131 13.55 32.03 0.75
N SER A 132 14.88 32.00 0.76
CA SER A 132 15.64 30.80 0.42
C SER A 132 15.47 29.72 1.52
N ALA A 133 15.81 28.45 1.20
CA ALA A 133 15.79 27.38 2.20
C ALA A 133 16.68 27.71 3.42
N GLY A 134 16.22 27.37 4.62
CA GLY A 134 16.93 27.68 5.86
C GLY A 134 16.07 27.60 7.11
N VAL A 135 16.67 27.96 8.24
CA VAL A 135 16.02 28.01 9.56
C VAL A 135 15.77 29.46 9.97
N TYR A 136 14.51 29.79 10.18
CA TYR A 136 14.02 31.14 10.50
C TYR A 136 13.44 31.17 11.90
N THR A 137 13.88 32.11 12.76
CA THR A 137 13.47 32.16 14.16
C THR A 137 12.59 33.38 14.43
N PHE A 138 11.57 33.17 15.26
CA PHE A 138 10.74 34.20 15.87
C PHE A 138 10.78 34.01 17.39
N ASN A 139 11.28 34.98 18.13
CA ASN A 139 11.37 34.87 19.59
C ASN A 139 10.00 34.86 20.30
N GLY A 140 8.97 35.40 19.64
CA GLY A 140 7.59 35.44 20.10
C GLY A 140 6.64 34.87 19.09
N THR A 141 5.59 35.65 18.72
CA THR A 141 4.61 35.33 17.69
C THR A 141 5.14 35.57 16.29
N ALA A 142 4.69 34.79 15.33
CA ALA A 142 4.85 35.03 13.91
C ALA A 142 3.48 35.34 13.28
N GLN A 143 3.46 36.22 12.28
CA GLN A 143 2.27 36.58 11.52
C GLN A 143 2.52 36.36 10.03
N LEU A 144 1.50 35.91 9.31
CA LEU A 144 1.47 35.83 7.85
C LEU A 144 0.24 36.56 7.33
N THR A 145 0.42 37.69 6.65
CA THR A 145 -0.64 38.46 6.01
C THR A 145 -0.38 38.55 4.52
N GLY A 146 -1.19 37.86 3.69
CA GLY A 146 -1.01 37.79 2.25
C GLY A 146 -0.11 36.63 1.78
N ALA A 147 0.82 36.89 0.86
CA ALA A 147 1.59 35.83 0.20
C ALA A 147 2.99 35.66 0.78
N LEU A 148 3.33 34.46 1.22
CA LEU A 148 4.70 34.06 1.49
C LEU A 148 5.24 33.27 0.28
N VAL A 149 6.39 33.70 -0.23
CA VAL A 149 7.07 33.05 -1.36
C VAL A 149 8.36 32.40 -0.86
N LEU A 150 8.48 31.08 -1.13
CA LEU A 150 9.62 30.26 -0.77
C LEU A 150 10.40 29.88 -2.04
N ASP A 151 11.68 30.29 -2.11
CA ASP A 151 12.54 30.13 -3.28
C ASP A 151 13.51 28.96 -3.07
N ALA A 152 13.31 27.87 -3.82
CA ALA A 152 14.18 26.70 -3.77
C ALA A 152 15.52 26.91 -4.52
N GLN A 153 15.71 28.03 -5.23
CA GLN A 153 16.94 28.37 -5.95
C GLN A 153 17.39 27.26 -6.94
N GLY A 154 16.46 26.52 -7.51
CA GLY A 154 16.77 25.41 -8.41
C GLY A 154 17.29 24.14 -7.70
N GLN A 155 17.27 24.11 -6.38
CA GLN A 155 17.81 22.99 -5.60
C GLN A 155 16.75 21.95 -5.25
N ASN A 156 17.16 20.69 -5.15
CA ASN A 156 16.39 19.56 -4.62
C ASN A 156 16.76 19.33 -3.15
N ASN A 157 15.93 18.63 -2.40
CA ASN A 157 16.19 18.24 -1.00
C ASN A 157 16.51 19.41 -0.07
N VAL A 158 15.82 20.54 -0.20
CA VAL A 158 15.97 21.68 0.69
C VAL A 158 14.76 21.88 1.58
N ALA A 159 14.94 22.53 2.73
CA ALA A 159 13.87 22.74 3.70
C ALA A 159 13.82 24.17 4.23
N TRP A 160 12.61 24.60 4.57
CA TRP A 160 12.34 25.80 5.38
C TRP A 160 11.82 25.35 6.75
N VAL A 161 12.44 25.83 7.79
CA VAL A 161 12.03 25.59 9.18
C VAL A 161 11.74 26.94 9.84
N PHE A 162 10.51 27.14 10.27
CA PHE A 162 10.08 28.30 11.03
C PHE A 162 9.99 27.93 12.51
N GLN A 163 10.98 28.38 13.30
CA GLN A 163 10.99 28.20 14.75
C GLN A 163 10.29 29.40 15.40
N ILE A 164 9.11 29.20 15.96
CA ILE A 164 8.27 30.27 16.48
C ILE A 164 8.09 30.08 18.00
N GLY A 165 8.62 31.01 18.78
CA GLY A 165 8.70 30.87 20.25
C GLY A 165 7.33 30.72 20.93
N THR A 166 6.28 31.34 20.40
CA THR A 166 4.91 31.20 20.91
C THR A 166 3.94 30.72 19.84
N SER A 167 3.29 31.61 19.08
CA SER A 167 2.25 31.20 18.14
C SER A 167 2.43 31.76 16.73
N LEU A 168 1.92 31.01 15.76
CA LEU A 168 1.72 31.47 14.38
C LEU A 168 0.26 31.88 14.19
N THR A 169 0.02 33.04 13.59
CA THR A 169 -1.30 33.49 13.15
C THR A 169 -1.24 33.85 11.68
N THR A 170 -2.14 33.30 10.87
CA THR A 170 -2.28 33.70 9.46
C THR A 170 -3.57 34.48 9.29
N ALA A 171 -3.51 35.62 8.56
CA ALA A 171 -4.70 36.37 8.19
C ALA A 171 -5.54 35.60 7.16
N ALA A 172 -6.78 36.02 6.95
CA ALA A 172 -7.62 35.44 5.88
C ALA A 172 -7.00 35.71 4.50
N ASN A 173 -7.19 34.77 3.56
CA ASN A 173 -6.65 34.79 2.18
C ASN A 173 -5.12 34.79 2.09
N SER A 174 -4.43 34.32 3.11
CA SER A 174 -2.98 34.16 3.06
C SER A 174 -2.58 32.94 2.23
N THR A 175 -1.45 33.04 1.53
CA THR A 175 -0.97 31.96 0.64
C THR A 175 0.49 31.63 0.90
N VAL A 176 0.85 30.34 0.71
CA VAL A 176 2.25 29.89 0.70
C VAL A 176 2.54 29.30 -0.67
N THR A 177 3.55 29.83 -1.36
CA THR A 177 3.92 29.42 -2.72
C THR A 177 5.40 29.11 -2.80
N PHE A 178 5.76 28.22 -3.74
CA PHE A 178 7.15 27.84 -3.99
C PHE A 178 7.55 28.26 -5.41
N ILE A 179 8.75 28.78 -5.56
CA ILE A 179 9.32 29.19 -6.85
C ILE A 179 10.70 28.56 -7.05
N ASN A 180 11.21 28.59 -8.28
CA ASN A 180 12.54 28.11 -8.67
C ASN A 180 12.79 26.68 -8.13
N LEU A 181 11.82 25.80 -8.37
CA LEU A 181 11.86 24.41 -7.93
C LEU A 181 13.04 23.68 -8.60
N GLY A 182 13.63 22.72 -7.89
CA GLY A 182 14.67 21.85 -8.44
C GLY A 182 14.16 20.94 -9.57
N SER A 183 15.03 20.13 -10.13
CA SER A 183 14.77 19.29 -11.30
C SER A 183 13.65 18.26 -11.11
N ASN A 184 13.27 17.94 -9.89
CA ASN A 184 12.18 17.02 -9.55
C ASN A 184 10.83 17.73 -9.32
N GLY A 185 10.71 19.01 -9.67
CA GLY A 185 9.48 19.79 -9.49
C GLY A 185 9.10 20.05 -8.03
N GLY A 186 10.06 19.96 -7.11
CA GLY A 186 9.87 20.25 -5.69
C GLY A 186 9.23 19.14 -4.87
N ASN A 187 9.25 17.89 -5.34
CA ASN A 187 8.66 16.75 -4.64
C ASN A 187 9.40 16.34 -3.36
N ASP A 188 10.64 16.77 -3.19
CA ASP A 188 11.53 16.47 -2.07
C ASP A 188 11.80 17.66 -1.15
N LEU A 189 11.06 18.76 -1.30
CA LEU A 189 11.17 19.94 -0.43
C LEU A 189 10.55 19.69 0.95
N GLY A 190 11.13 20.32 1.99
CA GLY A 190 10.59 20.34 3.34
C GLY A 190 10.03 21.70 3.73
N LEU A 191 8.90 21.70 4.46
CA LEU A 191 8.36 22.91 5.09
C LEU A 191 7.81 22.57 6.47
N PHE A 192 8.38 23.18 7.51
CA PHE A 192 8.06 22.89 8.90
C PHE A 192 7.76 24.18 9.66
N TRP A 193 6.53 24.29 10.16
CA TRP A 193 6.07 25.36 11.05
C TRP A 193 6.09 24.82 12.48
N ASN A 194 7.08 25.16 13.26
CA ASN A 194 7.26 24.64 14.62
C ASN A 194 7.03 25.76 15.65
N THR A 195 5.91 25.67 16.39
CA THR A 195 5.52 26.72 17.36
C THR A 195 5.57 26.20 18.79
N GLY A 196 6.03 27.05 19.73
CA GLY A 196 6.05 26.70 21.14
C GLY A 196 4.66 26.54 21.76
N THR A 197 3.64 27.22 21.23
CA THR A 197 2.26 27.10 21.73
C THR A 197 1.27 26.76 20.61
N ALA A 198 0.68 27.74 19.93
CA ALA A 198 -0.48 27.53 19.06
C ALA A 198 -0.23 27.95 17.62
N ILE A 199 -0.99 27.38 16.71
CA ILE A 199 -1.11 27.81 15.31
C ILE A 199 -2.56 28.12 15.01
N ASN A 200 -2.84 29.34 14.56
CA ASN A 200 -4.16 29.82 14.18
C ASN A 200 -4.16 30.20 12.71
N VAL A 201 -4.81 29.38 11.89
CA VAL A 201 -4.92 29.57 10.46
C VAL A 201 -6.26 30.24 10.14
N GLY A 202 -6.17 31.45 9.54
CA GLY A 202 -7.33 32.27 9.15
C GLY A 202 -8.15 31.62 8.03
N ASP A 203 -9.22 32.32 7.65
CA ASP A 203 -10.17 31.81 6.66
C ASP A 203 -9.61 31.86 5.23
N ASN A 204 -10.04 30.94 4.37
CA ASN A 204 -9.72 30.88 2.93
C ASN A 204 -8.23 30.92 2.61
N ASN A 205 -7.37 30.31 3.44
CA ASN A 205 -5.93 30.27 3.22
C ASN A 205 -5.51 29.09 2.34
N THR A 206 -4.55 29.33 1.42
CA THR A 206 -3.84 28.27 0.70
C THR A 206 -2.57 27.93 1.47
N ILE A 207 -2.56 26.79 2.15
CA ILE A 207 -1.51 26.38 3.07
C ILE A 207 -0.68 25.22 2.54
N ALA A 208 0.55 25.11 3.01
CA ALA A 208 1.46 23.99 2.72
C ALA A 208 2.37 23.72 3.92
N GLY A 209 2.84 22.46 4.03
CA GLY A 209 3.84 22.04 4.99
C GLY A 209 3.28 21.38 6.25
N ASN A 210 4.20 21.08 7.16
CA ASN A 210 3.91 20.38 8.40
C ASN A 210 3.73 21.40 9.52
N TYR A 211 2.52 21.59 9.99
CA TYR A 211 2.15 22.46 11.10
C TYR A 211 2.31 21.69 12.40
N ILE A 212 3.28 22.08 13.22
CA ILE A 212 3.66 21.39 14.47
C ILE A 212 3.50 22.38 15.63
N ALA A 213 2.61 22.10 16.55
CA ALA A 213 2.31 23.00 17.66
C ALA A 213 2.52 22.37 19.03
N GLY A 214 3.17 23.10 19.95
CA GLY A 214 3.36 22.71 21.34
C GLY A 214 2.06 22.56 22.11
N THR A 215 0.96 23.21 21.69
CA THR A 215 -0.36 23.04 22.29
C THR A 215 -1.43 22.74 21.25
N SER A 216 -1.89 23.70 20.45
CA SER A 216 -3.06 23.52 19.60
C SER A 216 -2.90 24.11 18.20
N ILE A 217 -3.66 23.55 17.26
CA ILE A 217 -3.78 24.05 15.91
C ILE A 217 -5.26 24.29 15.64
N SER A 218 -5.63 25.49 15.17
CA SER A 218 -7.00 25.83 14.79
C SER A 218 -7.05 26.38 13.36
N PHE A 219 -8.03 25.90 12.59
CA PHE A 219 -8.33 26.39 11.25
C PHE A 219 -9.75 26.97 11.23
N THR A 220 -9.89 28.21 10.75
CA THR A 220 -11.24 28.80 10.56
C THR A 220 -11.85 28.43 9.21
N GLY A 221 -11.01 28.24 8.19
CA GLY A 221 -11.38 27.69 6.88
C GLY A 221 -10.14 27.66 6.00
N ILE A 222 -9.89 26.55 5.33
CA ILE A 222 -8.71 26.37 4.50
C ILE A 222 -9.05 25.81 3.13
N THR A 223 -8.33 26.25 2.12
CA THR A 223 -8.34 25.65 0.79
C THR A 223 -6.92 25.13 0.52
N THR A 224 -6.77 23.83 0.38
CA THR A 224 -5.53 23.25 -0.15
C THR A 224 -5.74 22.92 -1.62
N THR A 225 -4.99 23.55 -2.50
CA THR A 225 -5.05 23.22 -3.93
C THR A 225 -4.27 21.97 -4.22
N ALA A 226 -4.84 21.07 -5.01
CA ALA A 226 -4.13 19.90 -5.52
C ALA A 226 -2.86 20.36 -6.27
N GLY A 227 -1.70 19.85 -5.87
CA GLY A 227 -0.40 20.16 -6.47
C GLY A 227 0.47 21.17 -5.73
N VAL A 228 -0.02 21.91 -4.74
CA VAL A 228 0.79 22.92 -4.04
C VAL A 228 1.55 22.36 -2.84
N GLY A 229 1.33 21.14 -2.44
CA GLY A 229 2.10 20.47 -1.40
C GLY A 229 1.27 19.82 -0.31
N GLY A 230 1.84 18.82 0.34
CA GLY A 230 1.24 18.13 1.48
C GLY A 230 1.12 19.06 2.69
N THR A 231 0.04 18.88 3.44
CA THR A 231 -0.22 19.62 4.67
C THR A 231 -0.59 18.66 5.79
N ARG A 232 0.00 18.87 6.97
CA ARG A 232 -0.35 18.13 8.20
C ARG A 232 -0.58 19.08 9.35
N ALA A 233 -1.47 18.70 10.26
CA ALA A 233 -1.68 19.38 11.52
C ALA A 233 -1.40 18.43 12.69
N LEU A 234 -0.27 18.63 13.33
CA LEU A 234 0.31 17.79 14.36
C LEU A 234 0.48 18.59 15.65
N ALA A 235 -0.43 18.42 16.61
CA ALA A 235 -0.47 19.18 17.85
C ALA A 235 -0.24 18.32 19.09
N LEU A 236 0.52 18.81 20.05
CA LEU A 236 0.74 18.09 21.32
C LEU A 236 -0.50 18.12 22.24
N ALA A 237 -1.50 19.00 21.99
CA ALA A 237 -2.78 18.95 22.69
C ALA A 237 -3.95 18.77 21.72
N ALA A 238 -4.39 19.79 20.97
CA ALA A 238 -5.63 19.72 20.20
C ALA A 238 -5.51 20.23 18.77
N VAL A 239 -6.30 19.64 17.85
CA VAL A 239 -6.50 20.14 16.50
C VAL A 239 -7.99 20.43 16.27
N SER A 240 -8.33 21.61 15.74
CA SER A 240 -9.70 22.02 15.48
C SER A 240 -9.89 22.68 14.12
N PHE A 241 -11.03 22.40 13.50
CA PHE A 241 -11.53 23.07 12.29
C PHE A 241 -12.89 23.67 12.59
N ALA A 242 -13.03 24.97 12.40
CA ALA A 242 -14.28 25.69 12.63
C ALA A 242 -15.04 26.02 11.32
N GLY A 243 -14.38 25.91 10.16
CA GLY A 243 -14.93 26.15 8.84
C GLY A 243 -14.67 25.02 7.85
N PRO A 244 -15.16 25.12 6.60
CA PRO A 244 -14.90 24.11 5.58
C PRO A 244 -13.40 24.05 5.23
N GLY A 245 -12.89 22.84 5.01
CA GLY A 245 -11.49 22.69 4.70
C GLY A 245 -11.12 21.29 4.16
N ALA A 246 -10.00 21.25 3.43
CA ALA A 246 -9.40 20.03 2.95
C ALA A 246 -7.93 19.95 3.34
N ILE A 247 -7.52 18.83 3.93
CA ILE A 247 -6.10 18.52 4.18
C ILE A 247 -5.70 17.30 3.37
N ASN A 248 -4.60 17.41 2.63
CA ASN A 248 -3.97 16.33 1.91
C ASN A 248 -2.54 16.15 2.44
N ALA A 249 -2.29 15.09 3.17
CA ALA A 249 -1.01 14.87 3.84
C ALA A 249 0.15 14.54 2.88
N LEU A 250 -0.14 13.99 1.70
CA LEU A 250 0.89 13.57 0.72
C LEU A 250 0.91 14.41 -0.56
N GLY A 251 0.10 15.47 -0.66
CA GLY A 251 0.13 16.37 -1.81
C GLY A 251 1.53 16.96 -2.00
N GLY A 252 2.07 16.93 -3.22
CA GLY A 252 3.39 17.48 -3.55
C GLY A 252 4.55 16.84 -2.76
N GLY A 253 4.53 15.54 -2.53
CA GLY A 253 5.57 14.81 -1.82
C GLY A 253 5.53 14.90 -0.30
N GLY A 254 4.46 15.48 0.29
CA GLY A 254 4.29 15.56 1.74
C GLY A 254 5.09 16.66 2.44
N ARG A 255 5.92 17.42 1.71
CA ARG A 255 6.76 18.54 2.22
C ARG A 255 7.60 18.17 3.45
N GLU A 256 8.16 16.96 3.49
CA GLU A 256 8.95 16.42 4.60
C GLU A 256 10.45 16.28 4.29
N GLY A 257 10.89 16.67 3.09
CA GLY A 257 12.26 16.52 2.62
C GLY A 257 13.22 17.55 3.21
N GLY A 258 14.46 17.52 2.75
CA GLY A 258 15.51 18.51 3.07
C GLY A 258 16.14 18.40 4.45
N LEU A 259 15.60 17.55 5.34
CA LEU A 259 16.11 17.31 6.70
C LEU A 259 16.34 15.82 6.97
N MET A 260 17.32 15.54 7.85
CA MET A 260 17.63 14.18 8.31
C MET A 260 18.08 14.18 9.77
N TYR A 261 18.13 13.01 10.40
CA TYR A 261 18.80 12.83 11.68
C TYR A 261 20.29 12.57 11.44
N ASP A 262 21.18 13.28 12.16
CA ASP A 262 22.61 12.97 12.20
C ASP A 262 22.90 11.74 13.09
N SER A 263 24.15 11.32 13.16
CA SER A 263 24.59 10.19 13.99
C SER A 263 24.33 10.38 15.50
N ASN A 264 24.11 11.61 15.95
CA ASN A 264 23.81 11.96 17.34
C ASN A 264 22.29 12.07 17.59
N GLY A 265 21.48 11.90 16.55
CA GLY A 265 20.03 12.02 16.61
C GLY A 265 19.49 13.44 16.55
N ASN A 266 20.29 14.43 16.16
CA ASN A 266 19.86 15.81 15.93
C ASN A 266 19.27 15.95 14.53
N ILE A 267 18.31 16.85 14.35
CA ILE A 267 17.77 17.21 13.04
C ILE A 267 18.71 18.21 12.37
N VAL A 268 19.19 17.86 11.18
CA VAL A 268 20.12 18.68 10.38
C VAL A 268 19.64 18.73 8.92
N PRO A 269 19.98 19.79 8.15
CA PRO A 269 19.77 19.79 6.71
C PRO A 269 20.51 18.65 6.02
N ILE A 270 19.91 18.07 4.98
CA ILE A 270 20.60 17.09 4.13
C ILE A 270 21.77 17.79 3.44
N PRO A 271 23.03 17.32 3.55
CA PRO A 271 24.15 17.92 2.86
C PRO A 271 23.88 17.94 1.34
N PRO A 272 24.22 19.04 0.63
CA PRO A 272 24.17 19.02 -0.82
C PRO A 272 25.07 17.89 -1.33
N PRO A 273 24.74 17.21 -2.43
CA PRO A 273 25.60 16.20 -3.00
C PRO A 273 26.99 16.83 -3.21
N ALA A 274 28.03 16.14 -2.75
CA ALA A 274 29.40 16.65 -2.86
C ALA A 274 29.66 16.99 -4.33
N VAL A 275 29.80 18.25 -4.64
CA VAL A 275 30.25 18.71 -5.94
C VAL A 275 31.69 18.18 -6.05
N VAL A 276 31.86 17.09 -6.76
CA VAL A 276 33.20 16.68 -7.20
C VAL A 276 33.67 17.86 -8.06
N PRO A 277 34.73 18.57 -7.65
CA PRO A 277 35.25 19.65 -8.50
C PRO A 277 35.52 19.04 -9.87
N PRO A 278 35.13 19.68 -10.98
CA PRO A 278 35.46 19.18 -12.29
C PRO A 278 36.97 18.98 -12.28
N VAL A 279 37.42 17.77 -12.53
CA VAL A 279 38.84 17.49 -12.78
C VAL A 279 39.17 18.33 -13.99
N VAL A 280 39.81 19.45 -13.76
CA VAL A 280 40.37 20.26 -14.83
C VAL A 280 41.40 19.35 -15.50
N PRO A 281 41.18 18.90 -16.76
CA PRO A 281 42.23 18.21 -17.47
C PRO A 281 43.44 19.15 -17.51
N PRO A 282 44.68 18.65 -17.33
CA PRO A 282 45.84 19.47 -17.45
C PRO A 282 45.81 20.19 -18.80
N VAL A 283 45.96 21.51 -18.77
CA VAL A 283 46.03 22.36 -19.94
C VAL A 283 47.23 21.90 -20.75
N VAL A 284 46.98 21.09 -21.79
CA VAL A 284 47.95 20.83 -22.82
C VAL A 284 48.01 22.12 -23.68
N PRO A 285 49.22 22.71 -23.87
CA PRO A 285 49.33 23.88 -24.75
C PRO A 285 48.74 23.54 -26.14
N PRO A 286 48.11 24.51 -26.83
CA PRO A 286 47.48 24.24 -28.11
C PRO A 286 48.53 23.74 -29.11
N ILE A 287 48.46 22.47 -29.45
CA ILE A 287 49.13 21.92 -30.60
C ILE A 287 48.42 22.49 -31.82
N VAL A 288 49.11 23.32 -32.57
CA VAL A 288 48.67 23.72 -33.90
C VAL A 288 48.65 22.45 -34.72
N VAL A 289 47.47 21.87 -34.86
CA VAL A 289 47.24 20.73 -35.78
C VAL A 289 47.17 21.33 -37.18
N PRO A 290 48.07 20.94 -38.10
CA PRO A 290 47.88 21.28 -39.51
C PRO A 290 46.56 20.68 -39.96
N PRO A 291 45.81 21.26 -40.91
CA PRO A 291 44.52 20.76 -41.35
C PRO A 291 44.69 19.28 -41.73
N VAL A 292 43.97 18.43 -41.02
CA VAL A 292 43.93 17.00 -41.26
C VAL A 292 43.23 16.81 -42.62
N VAL A 293 43.99 16.43 -43.60
CA VAL A 293 43.42 15.89 -44.87
C VAL A 293 42.75 14.58 -44.44
N PRO A 294 41.43 14.40 -44.70
CA PRO A 294 40.78 13.14 -44.38
C PRO A 294 41.47 11.98 -45.09
N PRO A 295 41.68 10.85 -44.44
CA PRO A 295 42.29 9.70 -45.07
C PRO A 295 41.44 9.27 -46.31
N PRO A 296 42.08 8.75 -47.38
CA PRO A 296 41.39 8.30 -48.55
C PRO A 296 40.42 7.18 -48.20
N VAL A 297 39.20 7.27 -48.63
CA VAL A 297 38.14 6.28 -48.44
C VAL A 297 38.36 5.11 -49.38
N VAL A 298 38.56 3.92 -48.89
CA VAL A 298 38.66 2.70 -49.69
C VAL A 298 37.26 2.10 -49.89
N ILE A 299 36.82 2.00 -51.09
CA ILE A 299 35.55 1.37 -51.49
C ILE A 299 35.79 -0.14 -51.71
N PRO A 300 34.88 -1.05 -51.37
CA PRO A 300 34.99 -2.44 -51.71
C PRO A 300 35.21 -2.66 -53.23
N GLY A 301 36.35 -3.18 -53.60
CA GLY A 301 36.78 -3.29 -55.03
C GLY A 301 38.12 -2.64 -55.29
N GLY A 302 38.75 -2.04 -54.29
CA GLY A 302 40.13 -1.52 -54.39
C GLY A 302 40.31 -0.17 -55.05
N LEU A 303 39.23 0.59 -55.30
CA LEU A 303 39.32 1.91 -55.92
C LEU A 303 39.52 2.99 -54.83
N VAL A 304 40.63 3.71 -54.85
CA VAL A 304 40.86 4.85 -53.93
C VAL A 304 40.32 6.09 -54.63
N VAL A 305 39.26 6.70 -54.03
CA VAL A 305 38.73 7.98 -54.53
C VAL A 305 39.45 9.11 -53.82
N PRO A 306 40.20 9.94 -54.49
CA PRO A 306 40.81 11.13 -53.89
C PRO A 306 39.72 12.12 -53.43
N PRO A 307 39.91 12.89 -52.34
CA PRO A 307 38.98 13.92 -51.94
C PRO A 307 38.74 14.91 -53.08
N VAL A 308 37.48 15.08 -53.47
CA VAL A 308 37.13 16.03 -54.53
C VAL A 308 37.29 17.43 -53.96
N VAL A 309 38.28 18.17 -54.39
CA VAL A 309 38.44 19.59 -54.15
C VAL A 309 37.57 20.31 -55.16
N PRO A 310 36.59 21.14 -54.74
CA PRO A 310 35.79 21.93 -55.69
C PRO A 310 36.70 22.83 -56.54
N GLY A 311 36.63 22.70 -57.87
CA GLY A 311 37.27 23.64 -58.79
C GLY A 311 38.50 23.12 -59.53
N THR A 312 38.93 21.86 -59.43
CA THR A 312 40.01 21.30 -60.28
C THR A 312 39.42 20.53 -61.48
N ALA A 313 39.55 21.06 -62.67
CA ALA A 313 39.25 20.38 -63.88
C ALA A 313 40.33 19.33 -64.18
N TYR A 314 39.87 18.11 -64.47
CA TYR A 314 40.77 17.03 -64.97
C TYR A 314 40.78 17.10 -66.51
N THR A 315 41.94 17.30 -67.11
CA THR A 315 42.13 17.29 -68.53
C THR A 315 42.46 15.85 -68.98
N GLY A 316 41.50 15.13 -69.52
CA GLY A 316 41.67 13.80 -70.11
C GLY A 316 40.49 13.52 -71.06
N SER A 317 40.76 12.80 -72.14
CA SER A 317 39.74 12.51 -73.19
C SER A 317 38.74 11.47 -72.60
N VAL A 318 37.48 11.82 -72.60
CA VAL A 318 36.40 11.00 -72.10
C VAL A 318 35.31 10.84 -73.10
N LEU A 319 34.79 9.65 -73.28
CA LEU A 319 33.59 9.35 -74.03
C LEU A 319 32.47 8.86 -73.15
N LEU A 320 31.42 9.65 -73.08
CA LEU A 320 30.11 9.33 -72.46
C LEU A 320 29.22 8.63 -73.45
N SER A 321 28.53 7.59 -73.11
CA SER A 321 27.34 7.12 -73.83
C SER A 321 26.14 7.97 -73.40
N LEU A 322 25.86 8.96 -74.18
CA LEU A 322 24.69 9.84 -74.00
C LEU A 322 23.62 9.44 -74.99
N THR A 323 22.39 9.22 -74.56
CA THR A 323 21.23 9.11 -75.42
C THR A 323 20.56 10.48 -75.49
N GLY A 324 20.95 11.31 -76.56
CA GLY A 324 20.46 12.65 -76.73
C GLY A 324 21.39 13.49 -77.66
N ALA A 325 20.98 14.57 -78.27
CA ALA A 325 21.79 15.39 -79.18
C ALA A 325 22.79 16.30 -78.43
N TYR A 326 24.04 16.39 -78.94
CA TYR A 326 25.08 17.33 -78.46
C TYR A 326 25.13 18.55 -79.34
N SER A 327 25.08 19.75 -78.79
CA SER A 327 25.33 21.00 -79.52
C SER A 327 26.51 21.79 -78.90
N PRO A 328 27.58 22.11 -79.60
CA PRO A 328 28.68 22.84 -78.96
C PRO A 328 28.39 24.36 -78.96
N GLY A 329 28.19 24.92 -77.82
CA GLY A 329 28.09 26.34 -77.61
C GLY A 329 27.54 26.80 -76.27
N ALA A 330 28.45 27.39 -75.43
CA ALA A 330 28.18 28.04 -74.18
C ALA A 330 27.60 27.21 -73.07
N SER A 331 28.48 26.84 -72.08
CA SER A 331 28.22 26.39 -70.74
C SER A 331 27.13 25.33 -70.58
N GLY A 332 27.39 24.11 -70.92
CA GLY A 332 26.63 22.93 -70.59
C GLY A 332 26.69 21.86 -71.71
N ILE A 333 26.85 20.56 -71.34
CA ILE A 333 26.78 19.44 -72.23
C ILE A 333 25.31 19.14 -72.54
N VAL A 334 24.89 19.20 -73.80
CA VAL A 334 23.55 18.82 -74.27
C VAL A 334 23.57 17.36 -74.72
N LEU A 335 22.65 16.55 -74.18
CA LEU A 335 22.55 15.11 -74.47
C LEU A 335 21.79 14.83 -75.83
N VAL A 336 22.45 14.16 -76.77
CA VAL A 336 21.89 13.74 -78.05
C VAL A 336 21.70 12.21 -78.09
N PRO A 337 20.64 11.63 -78.64
CA PRO A 337 20.41 10.20 -78.71
C PRO A 337 21.47 9.44 -79.55
N GLY A 338 22.15 8.45 -78.99
CA GLY A 338 22.93 7.43 -79.74
C GLY A 338 24.45 7.50 -79.60
N THR A 339 25.06 6.42 -79.10
CA THR A 339 26.44 5.93 -79.01
C THR A 339 27.27 6.28 -77.79
N ALA A 340 27.76 5.22 -77.19
CA ALA A 340 28.44 5.13 -75.93
C ALA A 340 29.93 5.21 -76.05
N TYR A 341 30.62 5.77 -74.96
CA TYR A 341 32.06 5.51 -74.72
C TYR A 341 32.52 6.13 -73.39
N ALA A 342 33.32 5.41 -72.62
CA ALA A 342 34.15 6.03 -71.61
C ALA A 342 35.19 5.02 -71.04
N THR A 343 36.39 5.48 -70.90
CA THR A 343 37.49 4.68 -70.35
C THR A 343 38.32 5.40 -69.23
N SER A 344 37.91 6.54 -68.74
CA SER A 344 38.63 7.33 -67.73
C SER A 344 37.73 8.17 -66.85
N SER A 345 38.19 8.63 -65.63
CA SER A 345 37.48 9.50 -64.69
C SER A 345 37.23 10.89 -65.26
N MET A 346 36.01 11.44 -65.09
CA MET A 346 35.68 12.78 -65.56
C MET A 346 34.72 13.50 -64.58
N THR A 347 34.76 14.84 -64.64
CA THR A 347 33.71 15.69 -64.08
C THR A 347 32.82 16.22 -65.14
N VAL A 348 31.48 16.15 -64.94
CA VAL A 348 30.49 16.69 -65.91
C VAL A 348 29.71 17.80 -65.25
N ASP A 349 29.71 18.98 -65.86
CA ASP A 349 28.99 20.16 -65.33
C ASP A 349 27.81 20.49 -66.26
N GLY A 350 26.61 20.66 -65.67
CA GLY A 350 25.43 21.22 -66.34
C GLY A 350 24.85 20.42 -67.51
N LEU A 351 24.57 19.11 -67.30
CA LEU A 351 23.83 18.35 -68.33
C LEU A 351 22.38 18.87 -68.47
N SER A 352 22.02 19.41 -69.61
CA SER A 352 20.69 19.93 -69.84
C SER A 352 19.89 19.10 -70.88
N ARG A 353 18.58 19.26 -70.90
CA ARG A 353 17.69 18.68 -71.94
C ARG A 353 17.70 19.56 -73.19
N ASP A 354 17.89 18.96 -74.40
CA ASP A 354 17.63 19.59 -75.61
C ASP A 354 16.60 18.75 -76.47
N GLY A 355 15.58 19.42 -77.00
CA GLY A 355 14.57 18.80 -77.84
C GLY A 355 13.46 18.01 -77.13
N SER A 356 12.66 17.28 -77.89
CA SER A 356 11.46 16.56 -77.47
C SER A 356 11.72 15.15 -76.87
N ALA A 357 12.92 14.61 -77.00
CA ALA A 357 13.28 13.26 -76.48
C ALA A 357 13.89 13.33 -75.05
N ALA A 358 13.54 12.37 -74.27
CA ALA A 358 14.09 12.24 -72.86
C ALA A 358 15.57 11.83 -72.97
N ALA A 359 16.46 12.77 -72.64
CA ALA A 359 17.88 12.48 -72.54
C ALA A 359 18.18 11.68 -71.22
N SER A 360 19.06 10.66 -71.35
CA SER A 360 19.49 9.84 -70.20
C SER A 360 20.99 9.83 -70.06
N LEU A 361 21.53 9.67 -68.85
CA LEU A 361 22.94 9.46 -68.59
C LEU A 361 23.24 7.96 -68.43
N THR A 362 24.16 7.42 -69.25
CA THR A 362 24.62 6.05 -69.14
C THR A 362 26.13 6.03 -68.88
N ILE A 363 26.59 5.35 -67.84
CA ILE A 363 27.99 5.21 -67.45
C ILE A 363 28.38 3.72 -67.60
N THR A 364 29.41 3.42 -68.47
CA THR A 364 29.92 2.05 -68.62
C THR A 364 31.32 1.95 -68.10
N THR A 365 31.90 1.47 -67.29
CA THR A 365 33.29 1.29 -66.83
C THR A 365 34.01 2.55 -66.31
N ALA A 366 33.47 3.76 -66.55
CA ALA A 366 34.12 5.01 -66.07
C ALA A 366 33.71 5.46 -64.70
N THR A 367 34.50 6.33 -64.05
CA THR A 367 34.08 7.13 -62.92
C THR A 367 33.62 8.51 -63.36
N VAL A 368 32.40 8.87 -63.17
CA VAL A 368 31.80 10.14 -63.56
C VAL A 368 31.40 10.92 -62.31
N ALA A 369 31.90 12.13 -62.13
CA ALA A 369 31.46 13.07 -61.08
C ALA A 369 30.55 14.13 -61.75
N LEU A 370 29.32 14.24 -61.24
CA LEU A 370 28.42 15.35 -61.65
C LEU A 370 28.66 16.56 -60.77
N SER A 371 28.84 17.70 -61.43
CA SER A 371 28.85 19.02 -60.81
C SER A 371 27.73 19.88 -61.46
N GLY A 372 27.49 21.07 -60.90
CA GLY A 372 26.45 21.96 -61.40
C GLY A 372 25.03 21.36 -61.40
N LEU A 373 24.05 22.09 -61.91
CA LEU A 373 22.65 21.64 -61.98
C LEU A 373 22.43 20.85 -63.27
N ASN A 374 22.10 19.57 -63.14
CA ASN A 374 21.78 18.71 -64.24
C ASN A 374 20.26 18.54 -64.43
N THR A 375 19.70 18.70 -65.60
CA THR A 375 18.25 18.75 -65.87
C THR A 375 17.75 17.71 -66.86
N TYR A 376 18.54 16.69 -67.17
CA TYR A 376 18.10 15.60 -68.06
C TYR A 376 16.93 14.80 -67.46
N THR A 377 16.05 14.26 -68.31
CA THR A 377 14.78 13.68 -67.85
C THR A 377 14.65 12.19 -68.09
N GLY A 378 15.61 11.52 -68.76
CA GLY A 378 15.55 10.12 -69.12
C GLY A 378 16.07 9.13 -68.08
N GLY A 379 16.49 9.59 -66.88
CA GLY A 379 17.07 8.77 -65.82
C GLY A 379 18.57 8.54 -65.98
N THR A 380 19.17 7.76 -65.05
CA THR A 380 20.61 7.48 -65.01
C THR A 380 20.83 5.95 -64.96
N ASN A 381 21.70 5.47 -65.88
CA ASN A 381 22.12 4.07 -65.90
C ASN A 381 23.62 3.94 -65.66
N VAL A 382 23.99 3.32 -64.50
CA VAL A 382 25.41 3.05 -64.18
C VAL A 382 25.66 1.57 -64.37
N ASN A 383 26.28 1.25 -65.51
CA ASN A 383 26.53 -0.08 -65.95
C ASN A 383 28.01 -0.48 -65.77
N GLY A 384 28.40 -0.92 -64.63
CA GLY A 384 29.78 -1.31 -64.27
C GLY A 384 30.72 -0.16 -63.90
N GLY A 385 30.33 1.10 -64.03
CA GLY A 385 31.09 2.27 -63.63
C GLY A 385 30.73 2.85 -62.28
N VAL A 386 31.25 4.02 -61.95
CA VAL A 386 31.00 4.75 -60.71
C VAL A 386 30.39 6.12 -61.04
N LEU A 387 29.23 6.42 -60.47
CA LEU A 387 28.65 7.76 -60.46
C LEU A 387 28.88 8.44 -59.13
N ILE A 388 29.53 9.61 -59.12
CA ILE A 388 29.66 10.46 -57.94
C ILE A 388 28.79 11.68 -58.11
N ALA A 389 27.82 11.89 -57.24
CA ALA A 389 26.90 13.03 -57.34
C ALA A 389 26.41 13.47 -55.96
N SER A 390 25.75 14.62 -55.90
CA SER A 390 24.96 15.04 -54.77
C SER A 390 23.48 15.18 -55.21
N THR A 391 22.56 15.34 -54.25
CA THR A 391 21.17 15.62 -54.60
C THR A 391 20.97 16.94 -55.31
N ALA A 392 21.91 17.88 -55.17
CA ALA A 392 21.91 19.16 -55.91
C ALA A 392 22.36 19.01 -57.34
N ASN A 393 23.15 17.99 -57.67
CA ASN A 393 23.70 17.73 -58.99
C ASN A 393 22.88 16.74 -59.81
N LEU A 394 22.10 15.87 -59.15
CA LEU A 394 21.23 14.93 -59.85
C LEU A 394 19.88 15.58 -60.19
N PRO A 395 19.31 15.22 -61.31
CA PRO A 395 17.96 15.65 -61.67
C PRO A 395 16.96 15.14 -60.62
N ALA A 396 16.15 16.04 -60.07
CA ALA A 396 15.22 15.74 -59.02
C ALA A 396 14.28 14.57 -59.42
N ASN A 397 14.13 13.60 -58.49
CA ASN A 397 13.19 12.46 -58.59
C ASN A 397 13.34 11.58 -59.84
N ARG A 398 14.54 11.49 -60.45
CA ARG A 398 14.81 10.61 -61.60
C ARG A 398 15.40 9.29 -61.09
N ASN A 399 14.93 8.20 -61.68
CA ASN A 399 15.40 6.86 -61.33
C ASN A 399 16.86 6.64 -61.70
N ILE A 400 17.56 5.84 -60.89
CA ILE A 400 18.95 5.42 -61.15
C ILE A 400 18.96 3.89 -61.19
N THR A 401 19.49 3.33 -62.28
CA THR A 401 19.66 1.88 -62.44
C THR A 401 21.13 1.53 -62.35
N LEU A 402 21.49 0.61 -61.45
CA LEU A 402 22.86 0.13 -61.22
C LEU A 402 23.00 -1.32 -61.70
N THR A 403 23.73 -1.56 -62.79
CA THR A 403 23.90 -2.89 -63.38
C THR A 403 25.36 -3.24 -63.48
N ASN A 404 25.71 -4.54 -63.60
CA ASN A 404 27.05 -5.05 -63.81
C ASN A 404 28.07 -4.51 -62.78
N GLY A 405 27.66 -4.42 -61.48
CA GLY A 405 28.52 -3.93 -60.37
C GLY A 405 28.65 -2.39 -60.37
N GLY A 406 27.80 -1.65 -61.09
CA GLY A 406 27.76 -0.19 -61.05
C GLY A 406 27.61 0.38 -59.62
N SER A 407 28.30 1.47 -59.31
CA SER A 407 28.27 2.07 -57.99
C SER A 407 27.78 3.52 -58.06
N LEU A 408 26.88 3.86 -57.15
CA LEU A 408 26.43 5.23 -56.90
C LEU A 408 26.99 5.78 -55.60
N ILE A 409 27.70 6.90 -55.67
CA ILE A 409 28.24 7.61 -54.54
C ILE A 409 27.53 8.94 -54.37
N PHE A 410 26.71 9.07 -53.34
CA PHE A 410 26.18 10.35 -52.90
C PHE A 410 27.20 11.09 -52.06
N ASN A 411 27.92 12.04 -52.67
CA ASN A 411 28.82 12.93 -51.94
C ASN A 411 28.07 14.19 -51.48
N GLN A 412 27.40 14.08 -50.32
CA GLN A 412 26.53 15.13 -49.77
C GLN A 412 27.33 16.05 -48.84
N ALA A 413 27.74 17.21 -49.32
CA ALA A 413 28.35 18.23 -48.47
C ALA A 413 27.31 19.00 -47.60
N VAL A 414 26.10 19.17 -48.17
CA VAL A 414 24.96 19.82 -47.54
C VAL A 414 23.76 18.85 -47.52
N ASN A 415 22.73 19.16 -46.71
CA ASN A 415 21.55 18.30 -46.60
C ASN A 415 20.73 18.30 -47.90
N GLY A 416 20.23 17.15 -48.31
CA GLY A 416 19.39 17.04 -49.49
C GLY A 416 18.56 15.75 -49.48
N ALA A 417 17.48 15.75 -50.28
CA ALA A 417 16.58 14.61 -50.44
C ALA A 417 16.59 14.07 -51.86
N PHE A 418 16.55 12.75 -52.02
CA PHE A 418 16.46 12.08 -53.28
C PHE A 418 15.15 11.24 -53.37
N GLY A 419 14.26 11.65 -54.25
CA GLY A 419 12.95 11.01 -54.45
C GLY A 419 12.87 9.98 -55.56
N GLY A 420 13.92 9.84 -56.39
CA GLY A 420 14.01 8.83 -57.40
C GLY A 420 14.27 7.43 -56.83
N VAL A 421 13.87 6.39 -57.57
CA VAL A 421 14.14 4.99 -57.22
C VAL A 421 15.54 4.60 -57.70
N THR A 422 16.36 4.08 -56.82
CA THR A 422 17.62 3.41 -57.17
C THR A 422 17.38 1.89 -57.22
N SER A 423 17.71 1.27 -58.37
CA SER A 423 17.44 -0.16 -58.63
C SER A 423 18.64 -0.88 -59.23
N GLY A 424 18.57 -2.23 -59.36
CA GLY A 424 19.55 -3.07 -60.00
C GLY A 424 20.52 -3.78 -59.05
N THR A 425 21.66 -4.29 -59.58
CA THR A 425 22.57 -5.16 -58.83
C THR A 425 23.78 -4.42 -58.20
N GLY A 426 23.88 -3.10 -58.41
CA GLY A 426 24.97 -2.29 -57.93
C GLY A 426 24.81 -1.82 -56.48
N SER A 427 25.82 -1.07 -55.99
CA SER A 427 25.87 -0.59 -54.58
C SER A 427 25.64 0.90 -54.46
N VAL A 428 25.25 1.34 -53.26
CA VAL A 428 25.11 2.77 -52.96
C VAL A 428 26.02 3.14 -51.78
N THR A 429 26.78 4.20 -51.96
CA THR A 429 27.63 4.78 -50.91
C THR A 429 27.21 6.21 -50.60
N LYS A 430 26.99 6.53 -49.35
CA LYS A 430 26.78 7.90 -48.84
C LYS A 430 28.10 8.42 -48.25
N LEU A 431 28.61 9.49 -48.83
CA LEU A 431 29.80 10.25 -48.40
C LEU A 431 29.44 11.71 -48.08
N GLY A 432 30.38 12.42 -47.53
CA GLY A 432 30.27 13.84 -47.17
C GLY A 432 29.47 14.09 -45.90
N ALA A 433 29.65 15.27 -45.31
CA ALA A 433 29.15 15.56 -43.94
C ALA A 433 27.63 15.85 -43.87
N GLY A 434 26.99 16.19 -45.04
CA GLY A 434 25.56 16.50 -45.08
C GLY A 434 24.67 15.26 -44.95
N THR A 435 23.37 15.52 -44.77
CA THR A 435 22.34 14.48 -44.72
C THR A 435 21.81 14.12 -46.10
N LEU A 436 21.70 12.85 -46.44
CA LEU A 436 20.94 12.34 -47.57
C LEU A 436 19.62 11.74 -47.04
N THR A 437 18.49 12.25 -47.48
CA THR A 437 17.18 11.63 -47.18
C THR A 437 16.69 10.84 -48.40
N TYR A 438 16.53 9.54 -48.25
CA TYR A 438 15.94 8.65 -49.27
C TYR A 438 14.41 8.63 -49.17
N LEU A 439 13.75 9.01 -50.24
CA LEU A 439 12.28 9.03 -50.34
C LEU A 439 11.73 7.98 -51.30
N GLY A 440 12.52 7.54 -52.32
CA GLY A 440 12.11 6.52 -53.27
C GLY A 440 12.16 5.09 -52.66
N ALA A 441 11.28 4.21 -53.17
CA ALA A 441 11.29 2.78 -52.82
C ALA A 441 12.42 2.05 -53.56
N ASN A 442 13.62 2.04 -52.99
CA ASN A 442 14.82 1.53 -53.63
C ASN A 442 14.89 0.00 -53.61
N THR A 443 15.43 -0.58 -54.71
CA THR A 443 15.46 -2.05 -54.94
C THR A 443 16.84 -2.57 -55.36
N TYR A 444 17.90 -1.79 -55.23
CA TYR A 444 19.26 -2.24 -55.52
C TYR A 444 19.73 -3.32 -54.56
N THR A 445 20.60 -4.22 -55.03
CA THR A 445 20.99 -5.41 -54.23
C THR A 445 22.46 -5.47 -53.81
N GLY A 446 23.31 -4.55 -54.26
CA GLY A 446 24.76 -4.57 -53.99
C GLY A 446 25.19 -4.00 -52.66
N GLY A 447 24.27 -3.68 -51.78
CA GLY A 447 24.54 -3.16 -50.41
C GLY A 447 24.56 -1.62 -50.32
N THR A 448 24.47 -1.13 -49.07
CA THR A 448 24.53 0.29 -48.70
C THR A 448 25.73 0.56 -47.80
N TYR A 449 26.49 1.59 -48.12
CA TYR A 449 27.67 2.03 -47.37
C TYR A 449 27.48 3.47 -46.90
N VAL A 450 27.29 3.67 -45.60
CA VAL A 450 27.23 4.99 -45.00
C VAL A 450 28.62 5.32 -44.44
N SER A 451 29.39 6.06 -45.22
CA SER A 451 30.81 6.32 -44.95
C SER A 451 31.10 7.79 -44.65
N GLY A 452 30.09 8.62 -44.45
CA GLY A 452 30.20 10.00 -44.01
C GLY A 452 28.80 10.65 -43.85
N GLY A 453 28.66 11.50 -42.81
CA GLY A 453 27.42 12.20 -42.49
C GLY A 453 26.24 11.30 -42.13
N VAL A 454 25.05 11.65 -42.61
CA VAL A 454 23.80 11.00 -42.23
C VAL A 454 23.05 10.48 -43.46
N LEU A 455 22.60 9.23 -43.40
CA LEU A 455 21.59 8.67 -44.32
C LEU A 455 20.28 8.51 -43.57
N VAL A 456 19.22 9.22 -44.00
CA VAL A 456 17.87 9.07 -43.47
C VAL A 456 17.05 8.24 -44.47
N ALA A 457 16.47 7.16 -43.94
CA ALA A 457 15.64 6.25 -44.75
C ALA A 457 14.61 5.54 -43.85
N SER A 458 13.75 4.73 -44.45
CA SER A 458 12.83 3.84 -43.73
C SER A 458 12.90 2.44 -44.34
N THR A 459 12.25 1.48 -43.72
CA THR A 459 12.10 0.12 -44.28
C THR A 459 11.33 0.13 -45.63
N ALA A 460 10.53 1.16 -45.90
CA ALA A 460 9.84 1.34 -47.18
C ALA A 460 10.75 1.92 -48.27
N THR A 461 11.85 2.59 -47.87
CA THR A 461 12.75 3.27 -48.84
C THR A 461 14.09 2.59 -48.98
N LEU A 462 14.51 1.73 -48.06
CA LEU A 462 15.68 0.86 -48.20
C LEU A 462 15.28 -0.51 -48.74
N PRO A 463 16.14 -1.16 -49.56
CA PRO A 463 15.92 -2.57 -49.92
C PRO A 463 15.88 -3.48 -48.71
N ALA A 464 14.89 -4.36 -48.65
CA ALA A 464 14.50 -5.03 -47.39
C ALA A 464 15.56 -6.00 -46.81
N ASN A 465 16.37 -6.64 -47.64
CA ASN A 465 17.24 -7.77 -47.21
C ASN A 465 18.72 -7.57 -47.56
N GLN A 466 19.19 -6.33 -47.68
CA GLN A 466 20.58 -6.07 -48.05
C GLN A 466 21.46 -5.85 -46.83
N THR A 467 22.78 -5.92 -47.07
CA THR A 467 23.77 -5.52 -46.05
C THR A 467 23.96 -4.02 -46.02
N ILE A 468 24.03 -3.44 -44.80
CA ILE A 468 24.35 -2.03 -44.62
C ILE A 468 25.62 -1.96 -43.75
N SER A 469 26.62 -1.19 -44.26
CA SER A 469 27.81 -0.86 -43.47
C SER A 469 27.81 0.59 -43.05
N VAL A 470 27.93 0.87 -41.75
CA VAL A 470 27.97 2.22 -41.19
C VAL A 470 29.33 2.46 -40.56
N THR A 471 30.14 3.34 -41.13
CA THR A 471 31.50 3.57 -40.62
C THR A 471 31.48 4.50 -39.40
N ASN A 472 32.53 4.49 -38.63
CA ASN A 472 32.67 5.36 -37.45
C ASN A 472 32.44 6.85 -37.81
N GLY A 473 31.68 7.55 -36.99
CA GLY A 473 31.33 8.95 -37.22
C GLY A 473 30.19 9.18 -38.22
N SER A 474 29.66 8.09 -38.83
CA SER A 474 28.49 8.16 -39.73
C SER A 474 27.23 7.67 -39.01
N THR A 475 26.07 8.11 -39.51
CA THR A 475 24.76 7.73 -38.90
C THR A 475 23.79 7.23 -39.98
N LEU A 476 23.22 6.07 -39.76
CA LEU A 476 22.03 5.60 -40.46
C LEU A 476 20.79 5.89 -39.61
N VAL A 477 19.84 6.64 -40.15
CA VAL A 477 18.56 6.93 -39.46
C VAL A 477 17.48 6.12 -40.14
N PHE A 478 16.81 5.25 -39.33
CA PHE A 478 15.51 4.68 -39.71
C PHE A 478 14.41 5.63 -39.20
N ASP A 479 13.88 6.44 -40.07
CA ASP A 479 12.74 7.31 -39.78
C ASP A 479 11.42 6.59 -40.17
N GLN A 480 10.86 5.86 -39.21
CA GLN A 480 9.71 4.98 -39.40
C GLN A 480 8.40 5.71 -39.06
N ALA A 481 7.67 6.14 -40.11
CA ALA A 481 6.32 6.67 -39.92
C ALA A 481 5.28 5.57 -39.64
N ALA A 482 5.52 4.36 -40.17
CA ALA A 482 4.71 3.16 -39.99
C ALA A 482 5.60 1.98 -39.66
N ASP A 483 5.01 0.91 -39.13
CA ASP A 483 5.73 -0.31 -38.76
C ASP A 483 6.41 -0.94 -39.99
N GLY A 484 7.59 -1.51 -39.77
CA GLY A 484 8.34 -2.16 -40.81
C GLY A 484 9.45 -3.06 -40.36
N THR A 485 9.74 -4.10 -41.14
CA THR A 485 10.79 -5.06 -40.88
C THR A 485 11.98 -4.82 -41.80
N PHE A 486 13.19 -4.77 -41.25
CA PHE A 486 14.43 -4.80 -41.97
C PHE A 486 15.08 -6.18 -41.77
N GLY A 487 15.11 -6.97 -42.88
CA GLY A 487 15.65 -8.34 -42.88
C GLY A 487 17.13 -8.44 -43.24
N GLY A 488 17.80 -7.31 -43.56
CA GLY A 488 19.22 -7.26 -43.82
C GLY A 488 20.09 -7.24 -42.59
N SER A 489 21.41 -7.32 -42.75
CA SER A 489 22.36 -7.14 -41.67
C SER A 489 22.94 -5.73 -41.64
N ILE A 490 23.16 -5.18 -40.46
CA ILE A 490 23.80 -3.87 -40.30
C ILE A 490 25.11 -4.08 -39.51
N SER A 491 26.18 -3.49 -40.01
CA SER A 491 27.51 -3.66 -39.42
C SER A 491 28.30 -2.35 -39.42
N GLY A 492 29.37 -2.32 -38.61
CA GLY A 492 30.30 -1.19 -38.50
C GLY A 492 30.20 -0.45 -37.19
N GLY A 493 31.08 0.53 -37.01
CA GLY A 493 31.20 1.30 -35.76
C GLY A 493 30.40 2.61 -35.73
N GLY A 494 29.67 2.91 -36.85
CA GLY A 494 28.77 4.07 -36.89
C GLY A 494 27.44 3.81 -36.20
N THR A 495 26.66 4.89 -35.92
CA THR A 495 25.41 4.81 -35.16
C THR A 495 24.21 4.49 -36.05
N VAL A 496 23.38 3.59 -35.59
CA VAL A 496 22.03 3.37 -36.11
C VAL A 496 21.02 4.08 -35.23
N GLN A 497 20.33 5.08 -35.79
CA GLN A 497 19.34 5.84 -35.04
C GLN A 497 17.93 5.45 -35.48
N LYS A 498 17.01 5.16 -34.58
CA LYS A 498 15.59 4.92 -34.86
C LYS A 498 14.77 6.12 -34.47
N LYS A 499 14.03 6.69 -35.43
CA LYS A 499 13.09 7.79 -35.24
C LYS A 499 11.70 7.45 -35.77
N GLY A 500 10.77 8.38 -35.58
CA GLY A 500 9.38 8.23 -35.97
C GLY A 500 8.56 7.27 -35.12
N PRO A 501 7.22 7.36 -35.11
CA PRO A 501 6.33 6.64 -34.21
C PRO A 501 6.19 5.14 -34.54
N GLY A 502 6.41 4.71 -35.80
CA GLY A 502 6.25 3.33 -36.21
C GLY A 502 7.32 2.40 -35.62
N ALA A 503 7.00 1.13 -35.52
CA ALA A 503 7.93 0.11 -35.05
C ALA A 503 8.97 -0.24 -36.15
N LEU A 504 10.22 -0.41 -35.77
CA LEU A 504 11.27 -1.05 -36.52
C LEU A 504 11.52 -2.44 -35.98
N ILE A 505 11.39 -3.46 -36.83
CA ILE A 505 11.77 -4.83 -36.48
C ILE A 505 13.09 -5.15 -37.18
N LEU A 506 14.14 -5.39 -36.41
CA LEU A 506 15.43 -5.90 -36.91
C LEU A 506 15.44 -7.43 -36.83
N ALA A 507 15.31 -8.10 -37.98
CA ALA A 507 15.26 -9.56 -38.03
C ALA A 507 16.62 -10.21 -37.82
N ASN A 508 17.71 -9.51 -38.12
CA ASN A 508 19.07 -9.99 -37.99
C ASN A 508 19.89 -9.12 -37.01
N ALA A 509 20.97 -9.70 -36.50
CA ALA A 509 21.87 -9.01 -35.62
C ALA A 509 22.55 -7.79 -36.26
N THR A 510 22.78 -6.76 -35.47
CA THR A 510 23.60 -5.59 -35.81
C THR A 510 24.70 -5.38 -34.78
N THR A 511 25.91 -5.05 -35.25
CA THR A 511 27.04 -4.70 -34.36
C THR A 511 27.16 -3.20 -34.13
N SER A 512 26.47 -2.39 -34.91
CA SER A 512 26.45 -0.94 -34.80
C SER A 512 25.77 -0.48 -33.51
N PRO A 513 26.24 0.58 -32.85
CA PRO A 513 25.54 1.20 -31.73
C PRO A 513 24.14 1.67 -32.14
N ILE A 514 23.15 1.45 -31.27
CA ILE A 514 21.76 1.83 -31.47
C ILE A 514 21.42 3.06 -30.61
N ASP A 515 20.82 4.07 -31.24
CA ASP A 515 20.22 5.22 -30.58
C ASP A 515 18.73 5.24 -30.90
N LEU A 516 17.92 4.71 -29.99
CA LEU A 516 16.47 4.63 -30.12
C LEU A 516 15.84 5.90 -29.54
N GLN A 517 15.44 6.83 -30.42
CA GLN A 517 14.95 8.15 -30.04
C GLN A 517 13.42 8.21 -29.95
N ALA A 518 12.68 7.45 -30.76
CA ALA A 518 11.22 7.46 -30.74
C ALA A 518 10.63 6.18 -31.32
N GLY A 519 9.36 5.89 -30.97
CA GLY A 519 8.62 4.70 -31.39
C GLY A 519 9.19 3.43 -30.79
N SER A 520 9.02 2.32 -31.48
CA SER A 520 9.43 0.99 -31.01
C SER A 520 10.56 0.41 -31.82
N LEU A 521 11.47 -0.29 -31.17
CA LEU A 521 12.45 -1.18 -31.78
C LEU A 521 12.25 -2.59 -31.23
N LEU A 522 12.00 -3.54 -32.09
CA LEU A 522 11.93 -4.95 -31.76
C LEU A 522 13.12 -5.67 -32.39
N PHE A 523 13.78 -6.56 -31.64
CA PHE A 523 14.91 -7.31 -32.18
C PHE A 523 14.87 -8.77 -31.76
N ASN A 524 15.43 -9.62 -32.61
CA ASN A 524 15.54 -11.04 -32.33
C ASN A 524 16.96 -11.49 -32.76
N GLY A 525 17.90 -11.33 -31.84
CA GLY A 525 19.31 -11.61 -32.17
C GLY A 525 20.28 -10.71 -31.41
N GLY A 526 21.13 -9.93 -32.09
CA GLY A 526 22.11 -9.06 -31.47
C GLY A 526 21.94 -7.58 -31.79
N LEU A 527 22.22 -6.72 -30.83
CA LEU A 527 22.38 -5.29 -31.00
C LEU A 527 23.76 -4.86 -30.50
N GLY A 528 24.32 -3.74 -31.02
CA GLY A 528 25.45 -3.05 -30.40
C GLY A 528 25.05 -2.36 -29.08
N SER A 529 25.93 -1.53 -28.53
CA SER A 529 25.57 -0.68 -27.37
C SER A 529 24.29 0.10 -27.68
N THR A 530 23.34 0.14 -26.75
CA THR A 530 22.00 0.66 -27.04
C THR A 530 21.59 1.73 -26.04
N THR A 531 21.06 2.84 -26.54
CA THR A 531 20.43 3.90 -25.74
C THR A 531 18.94 4.00 -26.10
N ILE A 532 18.07 4.00 -25.11
CA ILE A 532 16.63 4.15 -25.24
C ILE A 532 16.24 5.51 -24.67
N ALA A 533 15.75 6.41 -25.51
CA ALA A 533 15.29 7.72 -25.09
C ALA A 533 13.93 7.64 -24.36
N SER A 534 13.60 8.66 -23.58
CA SER A 534 12.31 8.76 -22.91
C SER A 534 11.15 8.68 -23.91
N GLY A 535 10.15 7.87 -23.63
CA GLY A 535 8.99 7.61 -24.49
C GLY A 535 9.24 6.59 -25.61
N ALA A 536 10.46 6.11 -25.81
CA ALA A 536 10.77 5.05 -26.77
C ALA A 536 10.67 3.66 -26.10
N PHE A 537 10.43 2.63 -26.93
CA PHE A 537 10.24 1.24 -26.49
C PHE A 537 11.25 0.31 -27.17
N LEU A 538 11.99 -0.46 -26.37
CA LEU A 538 12.82 -1.56 -26.84
C LEU A 538 12.28 -2.89 -26.30
N GLY A 539 12.00 -3.82 -27.21
CA GLY A 539 11.58 -5.18 -26.87
C GLY A 539 12.26 -6.23 -27.72
N GLY A 540 12.19 -7.49 -27.27
CA GLY A 540 12.72 -8.63 -28.01
C GLY A 540 13.66 -9.52 -27.22
N ASN A 541 14.22 -10.51 -27.92
CA ASN A 541 15.11 -11.52 -27.33
C ASN A 541 16.50 -11.40 -27.94
N GLY A 542 17.54 -11.64 -27.12
CA GLY A 542 18.90 -11.76 -27.64
C GLY A 542 19.95 -11.06 -26.81
N THR A 543 21.01 -10.59 -27.47
CA THR A 543 22.17 -10.03 -26.77
C THR A 543 22.47 -8.61 -27.23
N ILE A 544 22.62 -7.69 -26.29
CA ILE A 544 23.17 -6.35 -26.49
C ILE A 544 24.67 -6.43 -26.21
N ALA A 545 25.48 -6.34 -27.28
CA ALA A 545 26.94 -6.60 -27.21
C ALA A 545 27.78 -5.49 -26.55
N GLY A 546 27.14 -4.54 -25.89
CA GLY A 546 27.78 -3.44 -25.18
C GLY A 546 26.92 -2.95 -24.03
N ASN A 547 27.00 -1.66 -23.73
CA ASN A 547 26.20 -1.05 -22.68
C ASN A 547 24.75 -0.83 -23.12
N LEU A 548 23.83 -0.89 -22.16
CA LEU A 548 22.42 -0.55 -22.34
C LEU A 548 22.03 0.60 -21.41
N THR A 549 21.61 1.73 -21.97
CA THR A 549 21.04 2.86 -21.20
C THR A 549 19.54 2.95 -21.47
N ASN A 550 18.73 2.87 -20.44
CA ASN A 550 17.27 2.91 -20.52
C ASN A 550 16.68 4.18 -19.86
N SER A 551 16.26 5.12 -20.69
CA SER A 551 15.44 6.26 -20.25
C SER A 551 13.98 6.16 -20.70
N GLY A 552 13.66 5.14 -21.53
CA GLY A 552 12.33 4.81 -22.04
C GLY A 552 11.77 3.54 -21.42
N THR A 553 11.21 2.67 -22.25
CA THR A 553 10.65 1.39 -21.81
C THR A 553 11.46 0.23 -22.39
N LEU A 554 11.89 -0.67 -21.52
CA LEU A 554 12.56 -1.93 -21.87
C LEU A 554 11.67 -3.11 -21.49
N SER A 555 11.41 -4.04 -22.40
CA SER A 555 10.66 -5.26 -22.16
C SER A 555 11.41 -6.46 -22.73
N PRO A 556 12.06 -7.29 -21.90
CA PRO A 556 12.66 -8.51 -22.40
C PRO A 556 11.62 -9.46 -22.97
N GLY A 557 11.93 -10.05 -24.13
CA GLY A 557 11.17 -11.15 -24.67
C GLY A 557 10.08 -10.83 -25.68
N THR A 558 9.51 -11.94 -26.15
CA THR A 558 8.27 -12.02 -26.91
C THR A 558 7.21 -12.73 -26.06
N SER A 559 7.26 -12.47 -24.74
CA SER A 559 6.27 -12.83 -23.70
C SER A 559 6.29 -14.30 -23.23
N PRO A 560 7.06 -14.67 -22.19
CA PRO A 560 8.27 -14.06 -21.60
C PRO A 560 9.56 -14.36 -22.39
N GLY A 561 10.66 -13.60 -22.10
CA GLY A 561 11.94 -13.81 -22.72
C GLY A 561 13.16 -13.30 -21.98
N VAL A 562 14.33 -13.31 -22.65
CA VAL A 562 15.62 -12.96 -22.04
C VAL A 562 16.37 -11.94 -22.90
N ILE A 563 16.82 -10.85 -22.28
CA ILE A 563 17.82 -9.95 -22.88
C ILE A 563 19.13 -10.12 -22.10
N ASN A 564 20.20 -10.41 -22.82
CA ASN A 564 21.56 -10.45 -22.29
C ASN A 564 22.27 -9.13 -22.62
N VAL A 565 22.93 -8.51 -21.65
CA VAL A 565 23.73 -7.29 -21.80
C VAL A 565 25.19 -7.63 -21.51
N SER A 566 26.05 -7.57 -22.51
CA SER A 566 27.49 -7.91 -22.33
C SER A 566 28.27 -6.81 -21.60
N GLY A 567 27.77 -5.59 -21.59
CA GLY A 567 28.34 -4.45 -20.86
C GLY A 567 27.54 -4.13 -19.58
N ASN A 568 27.44 -2.84 -19.28
CA ASN A 568 26.71 -2.32 -18.13
C ASN A 568 25.26 -1.97 -18.52
N TYR A 569 24.37 -2.08 -17.55
CA TYR A 569 23.00 -1.56 -17.63
C TYR A 569 22.85 -0.32 -16.76
N SER A 570 22.27 0.73 -17.32
CA SER A 570 21.93 1.94 -16.58
C SER A 570 20.47 2.32 -16.87
N GLN A 571 19.62 2.31 -15.87
CA GLN A 571 18.26 2.84 -15.97
C GLN A 571 18.18 4.20 -15.30
N THR A 572 17.65 5.18 -16.04
CA THR A 572 17.48 6.54 -15.54
C THR A 572 16.14 6.69 -14.79
N ALA A 573 15.90 7.83 -14.16
CA ALA A 573 14.67 8.12 -13.42
C ALA A 573 13.39 8.05 -14.29
N THR A 574 13.49 8.21 -15.61
CA THR A 574 12.35 8.10 -16.54
C THR A 574 12.20 6.71 -17.15
N GLY A 575 13.20 5.83 -16.94
CA GLY A 575 13.22 4.48 -17.48
C GLY A 575 12.22 3.56 -16.79
N VAL A 576 11.63 2.65 -17.56
CA VAL A 576 10.75 1.59 -17.05
C VAL A 576 11.24 0.26 -17.58
N LEU A 577 11.36 -0.72 -16.68
CA LEU A 577 11.61 -2.12 -17.03
C LEU A 577 10.29 -2.90 -16.84
N ILE A 578 9.79 -3.52 -17.90
CA ILE A 578 8.60 -4.38 -17.83
C ILE A 578 9.05 -5.82 -17.70
N ILE A 579 8.48 -6.53 -16.74
CA ILE A 579 8.75 -7.95 -16.46
C ILE A 579 7.45 -8.72 -16.50
N GLU A 580 7.33 -9.65 -17.40
CA GLU A 580 6.19 -10.56 -17.54
C GLU A 580 6.48 -11.87 -16.81
N ILE A 581 5.49 -12.36 -16.06
CA ILE A 581 5.57 -13.60 -15.29
C ILE A 581 4.41 -14.50 -15.68
N ALA A 582 4.70 -15.58 -16.39
CA ALA A 582 3.70 -16.56 -16.83
C ALA A 582 3.62 -17.77 -15.91
N SER A 583 4.72 -18.15 -15.24
CA SER A 583 4.75 -19.28 -14.30
C SER A 583 5.92 -19.15 -13.33
N GLY A 584 6.06 -20.10 -12.41
CA GLY A 584 7.22 -20.14 -11.49
C GLY A 584 8.59 -20.32 -12.15
N THR A 585 8.63 -20.72 -13.43
CA THR A 585 9.87 -20.96 -14.20
C THR A 585 9.91 -20.22 -15.54
N SER A 586 8.81 -19.58 -15.95
CA SER A 586 8.71 -18.82 -17.19
C SER A 586 8.39 -17.37 -16.86
N PHE A 587 9.39 -16.53 -16.93
CA PHE A 587 9.31 -15.11 -16.67
C PHE A 587 10.43 -14.35 -17.38
N ASP A 588 10.25 -13.05 -17.61
CA ASP A 588 11.25 -12.21 -18.25
C ASP A 588 12.51 -12.07 -17.42
N GLN A 589 13.65 -12.03 -18.11
CA GLN A 589 14.95 -11.89 -17.47
C GLN A 589 15.83 -10.87 -18.20
N LEU A 590 16.49 -10.03 -17.42
CA LEU A 590 17.57 -9.15 -17.86
C LEU A 590 18.89 -9.62 -17.23
N VAL A 591 19.76 -10.19 -18.06
CA VAL A 591 21.03 -10.79 -17.62
C VAL A 591 22.19 -9.88 -18.05
N ILE A 592 22.93 -9.35 -17.09
CA ILE A 592 23.97 -8.32 -17.30
C ILE A 592 25.31 -8.89 -16.89
N ALA A 593 26.28 -8.87 -17.80
CA ALA A 593 27.65 -9.30 -17.51
C ALA A 593 28.45 -8.24 -16.72
N GLY A 594 28.17 -6.97 -16.92
CA GLY A 594 28.72 -5.84 -16.19
C GLY A 594 27.92 -5.46 -14.94
N THR A 595 27.91 -4.16 -14.62
CA THR A 595 27.18 -3.58 -13.50
C THR A 595 25.77 -3.18 -13.91
N ALA A 596 24.82 -3.16 -12.96
CA ALA A 596 23.51 -2.57 -13.11
C ALA A 596 23.35 -1.35 -12.17
N SER A 597 23.01 -0.20 -12.74
CA SER A 597 22.63 1.01 -12.01
C SER A 597 21.14 1.27 -12.20
N LEU A 598 20.35 1.23 -11.11
CA LEU A 598 18.91 1.22 -11.15
C LEU A 598 18.34 2.56 -10.65
N ALA A 599 17.33 3.04 -11.35
CA ALA A 599 16.45 4.15 -10.99
C ALA A 599 15.11 3.96 -11.72
N GLY A 600 14.17 4.91 -11.62
CA GLY A 600 12.92 4.89 -12.36
C GLY A 600 11.98 3.75 -11.95
N GLY A 601 11.30 3.12 -12.91
CA GLY A 601 10.23 2.17 -12.62
C GLY A 601 10.53 0.73 -13.01
N VAL A 602 9.90 -0.20 -12.27
CA VAL A 602 9.69 -1.58 -12.74
C VAL A 602 8.20 -1.88 -12.74
N GLN A 603 7.71 -2.49 -13.79
CA GLN A 603 6.34 -2.94 -13.93
C GLN A 603 6.31 -4.47 -14.00
N ILE A 604 5.52 -5.09 -13.14
CA ILE A 604 5.36 -6.55 -13.09
C ILE A 604 4.01 -6.91 -13.69
N ASN A 605 4.00 -7.72 -14.74
CA ASN A 605 2.80 -8.19 -15.42
C ASN A 605 2.63 -9.69 -15.17
N LEU A 606 1.59 -10.08 -14.43
CA LEU A 606 1.23 -11.50 -14.24
C LEU A 606 0.39 -11.96 -15.43
N LEU A 607 0.81 -13.04 -16.10
CA LEU A 607 0.14 -13.60 -17.25
C LEU A 607 -0.69 -14.84 -16.90
N GLY A 608 -1.79 -15.08 -17.61
CA GLY A 608 -2.51 -16.36 -17.62
C GLY A 608 -3.18 -16.78 -16.30
N GLY A 609 -3.42 -15.88 -15.33
CA GLY A 609 -4.04 -16.22 -14.03
C GLY A 609 -3.15 -17.04 -13.09
N PHE A 610 -1.84 -17.06 -13.31
CA PHE A 610 -0.87 -17.70 -12.43
C PHE A 610 -0.88 -17.10 -11.03
N ASP A 611 -0.91 -17.96 -9.99
CA ASP A 611 -0.79 -17.56 -8.58
C ASP A 611 0.69 -17.55 -8.16
N PRO A 612 1.30 -16.38 -7.98
CA PRO A 612 2.71 -16.24 -7.65
C PRO A 612 3.02 -16.30 -6.15
N VAL A 613 2.02 -16.48 -5.28
CA VAL A 613 2.21 -16.47 -3.81
C VAL A 613 3.18 -17.56 -3.38
N GLY A 614 4.17 -17.19 -2.57
CA GLY A 614 5.24 -18.07 -2.11
C GLY A 614 6.28 -18.44 -3.18
N LYS A 615 6.23 -17.76 -4.35
CA LYS A 615 7.27 -17.88 -5.40
C LYS A 615 8.13 -16.62 -5.42
N SER A 616 9.36 -16.79 -5.91
CA SER A 616 10.32 -15.70 -6.09
C SER A 616 10.93 -15.75 -7.49
N PHE A 617 11.15 -14.56 -8.08
CA PHE A 617 11.54 -14.36 -9.47
C PHE A 617 12.75 -13.45 -9.51
N THR A 618 13.94 -13.99 -9.75
CA THR A 618 15.14 -13.19 -9.97
C THR A 618 15.15 -12.74 -11.44
N PHE A 619 14.55 -11.60 -11.72
CA PHE A 619 14.34 -11.11 -13.08
C PHE A 619 15.50 -10.25 -13.60
N LEU A 620 16.40 -9.78 -12.72
CA LEU A 620 17.59 -9.05 -13.10
C LEU A 620 18.80 -9.66 -12.40
N THR A 621 19.84 -9.97 -13.16
CA THR A 621 21.14 -10.40 -12.64
C THR A 621 22.24 -9.54 -13.25
N ALA A 622 23.24 -9.16 -12.44
CA ALA A 622 24.38 -8.36 -12.88
C ALA A 622 25.67 -8.91 -12.23
N ALA A 623 26.55 -9.48 -13.03
CA ALA A 623 27.77 -10.09 -12.52
C ALA A 623 28.74 -9.10 -11.87
N GLY A 624 28.76 -7.85 -12.37
CA GLY A 624 29.54 -6.75 -11.81
C GLY A 624 28.88 -6.03 -10.62
N GLY A 625 27.69 -6.47 -10.20
CA GLY A 625 26.95 -5.92 -9.08
C GLY A 625 25.81 -5.01 -9.47
N VAL A 626 24.86 -4.86 -8.51
CA VAL A 626 23.68 -4.00 -8.61
C VAL A 626 23.85 -2.80 -7.68
N SER A 627 23.58 -1.60 -8.19
CA SER A 627 23.57 -0.35 -7.44
C SER A 627 22.26 0.42 -7.69
N GLY A 628 21.82 1.21 -6.71
CA GLY A 628 20.53 1.91 -6.79
C GLY A 628 19.32 0.97 -6.58
N THR A 629 18.15 1.53 -6.73
CA THR A 629 16.85 0.83 -6.61
C THR A 629 15.87 1.41 -7.61
N PHE A 630 14.84 0.65 -7.97
CA PHE A 630 13.72 1.21 -8.71
C PHE A 630 12.91 2.17 -7.80
N ASP A 631 12.59 3.35 -8.32
CA ASP A 631 11.83 4.38 -7.59
C ASP A 631 10.35 4.00 -7.46
N THR A 632 9.83 3.27 -8.47
CA THR A 632 8.43 2.83 -8.49
C THR A 632 8.32 1.36 -8.88
N VAL A 633 7.35 0.68 -8.24
CA VAL A 633 6.98 -0.70 -8.56
C VAL A 633 5.48 -0.70 -8.88
N SER A 634 5.11 -1.16 -10.06
CA SER A 634 3.72 -1.17 -10.53
C SER A 634 3.31 -2.55 -11.05
N GLY A 635 2.01 -2.74 -11.32
CA GLY A 635 1.49 -4.02 -11.83
C GLY A 635 1.44 -5.16 -10.82
N THR A 636 1.70 -4.88 -9.53
CA THR A 636 1.83 -5.90 -8.47
C THR A 636 0.51 -6.30 -7.82
N ALA A 637 -0.62 -5.76 -8.26
CA ALA A 637 -1.93 -6.11 -7.72
C ALA A 637 -2.33 -7.53 -8.15
N LEU A 638 -2.64 -8.39 -7.18
CA LEU A 638 -3.27 -9.68 -7.47
C LEU A 638 -4.73 -9.45 -7.90
N ALA A 639 -5.18 -10.17 -8.92
CA ALA A 639 -6.54 -10.04 -9.47
C ALA A 639 -7.67 -10.21 -8.44
N THR A 640 -7.41 -10.90 -7.34
CA THR A 640 -8.38 -11.23 -6.28
C THR A 640 -8.08 -10.52 -4.96
N GLY A 641 -7.45 -9.39 -4.92
CA GLY A 641 -7.15 -8.63 -3.70
C GLY A 641 -6.94 -9.51 -2.46
N ARG A 642 -5.73 -9.78 -2.03
CA ARG A 642 -5.38 -10.59 -0.85
C ARG A 642 -4.66 -9.70 0.15
N ALA A 643 -5.33 -9.28 1.21
CA ALA A 643 -4.77 -8.30 2.14
C ALA A 643 -3.53 -8.80 2.91
N ALA A 644 -3.41 -10.10 3.08
CA ALA A 644 -2.26 -10.70 3.77
C ALA A 644 -1.10 -11.08 2.83
N VAL A 645 -1.17 -10.72 1.56
CA VAL A 645 -0.10 -10.97 0.59
C VAL A 645 0.44 -9.63 0.10
N VAL A 646 1.73 -9.43 0.24
CA VAL A 646 2.42 -8.23 -0.22
C VAL A 646 3.47 -8.59 -1.26
N SER A 647 3.60 -7.73 -2.26
CA SER A 647 4.71 -7.79 -3.20
C SER A 647 5.97 -7.21 -2.56
N ARG A 648 7.12 -7.81 -2.86
CA ARG A 648 8.40 -7.36 -2.35
C ARG A 648 9.47 -7.46 -3.42
N LEU A 649 10.23 -6.39 -3.61
CA LEU A 649 11.52 -6.43 -4.28
C LEU A 649 12.63 -6.60 -3.24
N THR A 650 13.57 -7.46 -3.57
CA THR A 650 14.80 -7.66 -2.78
C THR A 650 16.00 -7.39 -3.68
N TYR A 651 16.84 -6.49 -3.27
CA TYR A 651 18.06 -6.10 -3.96
C TYR A 651 19.23 -6.83 -3.31
N GLY A 652 19.80 -7.79 -4.05
CA GLY A 652 21.03 -8.46 -3.66
C GLY A 652 22.25 -7.78 -4.29
N SER A 653 23.46 -8.21 -3.92
CA SER A 653 24.70 -7.70 -4.51
C SER A 653 24.74 -7.84 -6.04
N ASN A 654 24.17 -8.91 -6.58
CA ASN A 654 24.27 -9.30 -7.98
C ASN A 654 22.91 -9.52 -8.66
N GLY A 655 21.79 -9.10 -8.04
CA GLY A 655 20.49 -9.31 -8.68
C GLY A 655 19.33 -8.68 -7.95
N VAL A 656 18.20 -8.58 -8.64
CA VAL A 656 16.92 -8.11 -8.10
C VAL A 656 15.90 -9.22 -8.22
N THR A 657 15.29 -9.55 -7.09
CA THR A 657 14.29 -10.60 -6.97
C THR A 657 12.94 -10.00 -6.58
N PHE A 658 11.90 -10.36 -7.31
CA PHE A 658 10.52 -10.05 -6.97
C PHE A 658 9.86 -11.27 -6.32
N ALA A 659 9.05 -11.07 -5.30
CA ALA A 659 8.29 -12.12 -4.63
C ALA A 659 6.97 -11.60 -4.09
N TYR A 660 5.97 -12.49 -4.00
CA TYR A 660 4.79 -12.29 -3.19
C TYR A 660 4.96 -13.04 -1.87
N VAL A 661 4.93 -12.28 -0.79
CA VAL A 661 5.20 -12.79 0.56
C VAL A 661 3.92 -12.79 1.37
N GLN A 662 3.61 -13.93 1.99
CA GLN A 662 2.52 -14.06 2.96
C GLN A 662 2.89 -13.35 4.26
N LEU A 663 2.10 -12.36 4.67
CA LEU A 663 2.24 -11.72 5.97
C LEU A 663 1.64 -12.62 7.07
N PRO A 664 2.22 -12.62 8.27
CA PRO A 664 1.63 -13.31 9.40
C PRO A 664 0.23 -12.77 9.73
N PHE A 665 -0.78 -13.64 9.77
CA PHE A 665 -2.16 -13.24 10.10
C PHE A 665 -2.28 -12.59 11.48
N ALA A 666 -1.39 -12.93 12.42
CA ALA A 666 -1.34 -12.31 13.74
C ALA A 666 -1.15 -10.79 13.70
N GLY A 667 -0.53 -10.26 12.64
CA GLY A 667 -0.38 -8.83 12.43
C GLY A 667 -1.70 -8.08 12.18
N PHE A 668 -2.76 -8.80 11.76
CA PHE A 668 -4.09 -8.24 11.53
C PHE A 668 -5.02 -8.37 12.74
N GLY A 669 -4.60 -9.08 13.79
CA GLY A 669 -5.37 -9.29 15.02
C GLY A 669 -5.26 -8.08 15.95
N LEU A 670 -6.37 -7.41 16.25
CA LEU A 670 -6.44 -6.25 17.13
C LEU A 670 -6.34 -6.65 18.61
N THR A 671 -6.82 -7.85 18.96
CA THR A 671 -6.87 -8.35 20.31
C THR A 671 -5.93 -9.54 20.52
N PRO A 672 -5.56 -9.88 21.77
CA PRO A 672 -4.82 -11.10 22.06
C PRO A 672 -5.52 -12.38 21.56
N ASN A 673 -6.86 -12.45 21.66
CA ASN A 673 -7.65 -13.59 21.20
C ASN A 673 -7.59 -13.74 19.69
N GLN A 674 -7.77 -12.63 18.94
CA GLN A 674 -7.65 -12.63 17.49
C GLN A 674 -6.24 -13.07 17.04
N ARG A 675 -5.19 -12.61 17.73
CA ARG A 675 -3.81 -13.03 17.45
C ARG A 675 -3.59 -14.52 17.72
N ALA A 676 -4.16 -15.07 18.79
CA ALA A 676 -4.08 -16.48 19.08
C ALA A 676 -4.75 -17.35 18.00
N VAL A 677 -5.96 -16.96 17.57
CA VAL A 677 -6.68 -17.61 16.46
C VAL A 677 -5.89 -17.49 15.16
N ALA A 678 -5.34 -16.31 14.86
CA ALA A 678 -4.55 -16.03 13.66
C ALA A 678 -3.30 -16.90 13.59
N THR A 679 -2.60 -17.05 14.73
CA THR A 679 -1.40 -17.90 14.82
C THR A 679 -1.75 -19.37 14.58
N ALA A 680 -2.86 -19.86 15.16
CA ALA A 680 -3.33 -21.22 14.93
C ALA A 680 -3.73 -21.44 13.46
N ALA A 681 -4.46 -20.49 12.88
CA ALA A 681 -4.88 -20.56 11.48
C ALA A 681 -3.69 -20.51 10.50
N GLN A 682 -2.65 -19.74 10.79
CA GLN A 682 -1.43 -19.68 9.97
C GLN A 682 -0.70 -21.04 9.88
N ALA A 683 -0.82 -21.88 10.90
CA ALA A 683 -0.18 -23.18 10.94
C ALA A 683 -0.96 -24.28 10.16
N SER A 684 -2.17 -23.97 9.71
CA SER A 684 -3.00 -24.87 8.88
C SER A 684 -3.04 -24.39 7.43
N PRO A 685 -2.58 -25.19 6.44
CA PRO A 685 -2.64 -24.81 5.02
C PRO A 685 -4.08 -24.51 4.54
N ALA A 686 -5.07 -25.25 5.02
CA ALA A 686 -6.48 -25.06 4.62
C ALA A 686 -7.04 -23.73 5.16
N LEU A 687 -6.74 -23.40 6.41
CA LEU A 687 -7.15 -22.13 7.03
C LEU A 687 -6.39 -20.95 6.43
N THR A 688 -5.12 -21.13 6.11
CA THR A 688 -4.32 -20.13 5.40
C THR A 688 -4.94 -19.80 4.05
N THR A 689 -5.33 -20.82 3.27
CA THR A 689 -5.99 -20.62 1.97
C THR A 689 -7.31 -19.85 2.12
N ALA A 690 -8.11 -20.17 3.15
CA ALA A 690 -9.38 -19.49 3.39
C ALA A 690 -9.17 -18.03 3.83
N LEU A 691 -8.20 -17.74 4.70
CA LEU A 691 -7.91 -16.38 5.17
C LEU A 691 -7.21 -15.53 4.11
N ASP A 692 -6.47 -16.12 3.19
CA ASP A 692 -5.89 -15.43 2.04
C ASP A 692 -6.94 -14.80 1.12
N ALA A 693 -8.15 -15.36 1.10
CA ALA A 693 -9.26 -14.80 0.35
C ALA A 693 -9.86 -13.52 0.97
N VAL A 694 -9.39 -13.08 2.14
CA VAL A 694 -9.83 -11.84 2.78
C VAL A 694 -9.25 -10.64 2.04
N PRO A 695 -10.08 -9.80 1.39
CA PRO A 695 -9.59 -8.82 0.43
C PRO A 695 -9.04 -7.54 1.08
N SER A 696 -9.36 -7.27 2.36
CA SER A 696 -8.91 -6.07 3.06
C SER A 696 -8.47 -6.36 4.49
N ALA A 697 -7.48 -5.62 4.98
CA ALA A 697 -6.97 -5.72 6.34
C ALA A 697 -8.05 -5.46 7.40
N SER A 698 -9.02 -4.58 7.11
CA SER A 698 -10.13 -4.26 8.02
C SER A 698 -11.11 -5.41 8.24
N GLN A 699 -11.17 -6.38 7.33
CA GLN A 699 -12.06 -7.54 7.44
C GLN A 699 -11.43 -8.70 8.22
N PHE A 700 -10.12 -8.70 8.41
CA PHE A 700 -9.44 -9.75 9.17
C PHE A 700 -9.95 -9.94 10.61
N PRO A 701 -10.16 -8.89 11.42
CA PRO A 701 -10.70 -9.06 12.77
C PRO A 701 -12.03 -9.81 12.79
N ALA A 702 -12.92 -9.51 11.84
CA ALA A 702 -14.21 -10.20 11.73
C ALA A 702 -14.02 -11.67 11.31
N ALA A 703 -13.13 -11.97 10.37
CA ALA A 703 -12.81 -13.34 9.96
C ALA A 703 -12.19 -14.14 11.13
N LEU A 704 -11.25 -13.56 11.85
CA LEU A 704 -10.64 -14.19 13.03
C LEU A 704 -11.66 -14.41 14.15
N ASN A 705 -12.56 -13.44 14.38
CA ASN A 705 -13.66 -13.60 15.31
C ASN A 705 -14.59 -14.74 14.88
N ALA A 706 -14.88 -14.91 13.59
CA ALA A 706 -15.70 -16.01 13.09
C ALA A 706 -15.11 -17.40 13.41
N LEU A 707 -13.80 -17.51 13.51
CA LEU A 707 -13.07 -18.73 13.87
C LEU A 707 -12.94 -18.95 15.38
N SER A 708 -13.03 -17.88 16.19
CA SER A 708 -12.76 -17.93 17.64
C SER A 708 -13.85 -18.71 18.41
N PRO A 709 -13.50 -19.52 19.40
CA PRO A 709 -14.44 -20.20 20.27
C PRO A 709 -14.95 -19.36 21.46
N GLN A 710 -14.53 -18.09 21.59
CA GLN A 710 -14.82 -17.26 22.76
C GLN A 710 -16.32 -17.12 23.04
N GLY A 711 -17.18 -17.17 22.01
CA GLY A 711 -18.63 -17.08 22.16
C GLY A 711 -19.23 -18.13 23.12
N TYR A 712 -18.54 -19.25 23.37
CA TYR A 712 -18.97 -20.28 24.30
C TYR A 712 -18.86 -19.87 25.79
N GLU A 713 -18.23 -18.72 26.09
CA GLU A 713 -18.24 -18.17 27.46
C GLU A 713 -19.65 -17.93 28.01
N ILE A 714 -20.64 -17.69 27.12
CA ILE A 714 -22.05 -17.46 27.48
C ILE A 714 -22.64 -18.62 28.30
N TRP A 715 -22.13 -19.87 28.15
CA TRP A 715 -22.63 -21.00 28.92
C TRP A 715 -22.45 -20.83 30.41
N SER A 716 -21.28 -20.31 30.84
CA SER A 716 -21.02 -20.03 32.27
C SER A 716 -21.83 -18.83 32.77
N ASP A 717 -22.07 -17.82 31.90
CA ASP A 717 -22.89 -16.66 32.25
C ASP A 717 -24.34 -17.07 32.50
N ILE A 718 -24.88 -17.98 31.64
CA ILE A 718 -26.19 -18.59 31.84
C ILE A 718 -26.24 -19.39 33.13
N ALA A 719 -25.23 -20.24 33.38
CA ALA A 719 -25.15 -21.06 34.59
C ALA A 719 -25.20 -20.23 35.88
N PHE A 720 -24.39 -19.14 35.94
CA PHE A 720 -24.36 -18.28 37.13
C PHE A 720 -25.60 -17.39 37.28
N ALA A 721 -26.20 -16.97 36.16
CA ALA A 721 -27.47 -16.25 36.20
C ALA A 721 -28.61 -17.15 36.75
N ARG A 722 -28.61 -18.43 36.36
CA ARG A 722 -29.55 -19.44 36.88
C ARG A 722 -29.30 -19.77 38.34
N ALA A 723 -28.04 -19.94 38.79
CA ALA A 723 -27.72 -20.14 40.18
C ALA A 723 -28.32 -19.04 41.06
N THR A 724 -28.16 -17.77 40.64
CA THR A 724 -28.75 -16.62 41.34
C THR A 724 -30.28 -16.65 41.33
N ALA A 725 -30.95 -17.05 40.24
CA ALA A 725 -32.40 -17.16 40.17
C ALA A 725 -32.92 -18.23 41.11
N LEU A 726 -32.24 -19.37 41.17
CA LEU A 726 -32.62 -20.46 42.01
C LEU A 726 -32.45 -20.13 43.51
N THR A 727 -31.38 -19.42 43.89
CA THR A 727 -31.19 -18.95 45.29
C THR A 727 -32.28 -17.97 45.71
N ASP A 728 -32.73 -17.10 44.83
CA ASP A 728 -33.89 -16.22 45.16
C ASP A 728 -35.18 -17.01 45.36
N SER A 729 -35.34 -18.14 44.67
CA SER A 729 -36.47 -19.06 44.85
C SER A 729 -36.37 -19.83 46.18
N ILE A 730 -35.21 -20.43 46.43
CA ILE A 730 -35.02 -21.30 47.60
C ILE A 730 -34.92 -20.50 48.94
N ASN A 731 -34.51 -19.26 48.92
CA ASN A 731 -34.45 -18.39 50.08
C ASN A 731 -35.82 -17.76 50.46
N ARG A 732 -36.83 -17.97 49.65
CA ARG A 732 -38.18 -17.52 49.96
C ARG A 732 -38.74 -18.32 51.13
N ASP A 733 -39.42 -17.64 52.04
CA ASP A 733 -40.25 -18.28 53.03
C ASP A 733 -41.56 -18.70 52.36
N HIS A 734 -41.74 -20.01 52.23
CA HIS A 734 -42.97 -20.64 51.70
C HIS A 734 -44.06 -20.79 52.77
N GLY A 735 -43.75 -20.29 54.00
CA GLY A 735 -44.70 -20.24 55.12
C GLY A 735 -45.03 -21.61 55.68
N ALA A 736 -44.06 -22.49 55.87
CA ALA A 736 -44.23 -23.81 56.48
C ALA A 736 -44.82 -23.69 57.91
N ILE A 737 -45.73 -24.66 58.27
CA ILE A 737 -46.35 -24.76 59.61
C ILE A 737 -45.77 -26.00 60.26
N PRO A 738 -45.38 -25.95 61.54
CA PRO A 738 -44.83 -27.10 62.27
C PRO A 738 -45.71 -28.35 62.10
N GLY A 739 -45.07 -29.47 61.79
CA GLY A 739 -45.76 -30.79 61.67
C GLY A 739 -46.54 -30.95 60.33
N HIS A 740 -46.44 -30.04 59.37
CA HIS A 740 -47.12 -30.10 58.08
C HIS A 740 -46.09 -30.01 56.95
N ASP A 741 -46.46 -30.69 55.80
CA ASP A 741 -45.74 -30.59 54.54
C ASP A 741 -46.28 -29.40 53.75
N ASN A 742 -45.36 -28.66 53.16
CA ASN A 742 -45.68 -27.51 52.32
C ASN A 742 -45.12 -27.76 50.91
N TYR A 743 -45.98 -27.89 49.91
CA TYR A 743 -45.61 -28.11 48.52
C TYR A 743 -45.63 -26.78 47.80
N TYR A 744 -44.54 -26.46 47.09
CA TYR A 744 -44.49 -25.25 46.30
C TYR A 744 -44.11 -25.51 44.87
N PHE A 745 -44.67 -24.66 44.03
CA PHE A 745 -44.38 -24.59 42.60
C PHE A 745 -44.07 -23.17 42.23
N GLU A 746 -43.05 -23.00 41.36
CA GLU A 746 -42.65 -21.69 40.90
C GLU A 746 -42.24 -21.74 39.43
N ALA A 747 -42.57 -20.71 38.67
CA ALA A 747 -42.11 -20.49 37.31
C ALA A 747 -41.49 -19.10 37.22
N SER A 748 -40.35 -19.01 36.57
CA SER A 748 -39.67 -17.73 36.35
C SER A 748 -39.20 -17.60 34.91
N GLN A 749 -39.21 -16.38 34.41
CA GLN A 749 -38.57 -16.01 33.13
C GLN A 749 -37.64 -14.83 33.34
N ARG A 750 -36.37 -15.09 33.06
CA ARG A 750 -35.33 -14.15 33.23
C ARG A 750 -34.74 -13.75 31.88
N ARG A 751 -34.57 -12.45 31.62
CA ARG A 751 -33.92 -11.92 30.44
C ARG A 751 -32.67 -11.14 30.85
N ALA A 752 -31.54 -11.48 30.28
CA ALA A 752 -30.28 -10.86 30.60
C ALA A 752 -29.47 -10.56 29.35
N ARG A 753 -28.66 -9.52 29.40
CA ARG A 753 -27.76 -9.14 28.33
C ARG A 753 -26.30 -9.28 28.78
N ALA A 754 -25.59 -10.26 28.25
CA ALA A 754 -24.14 -10.37 28.38
C ALA A 754 -23.45 -9.23 27.61
N ARG A 755 -22.38 -8.69 28.17
CA ARG A 755 -21.60 -7.63 27.54
C ARG A 755 -20.90 -8.16 26.30
N GLY A 756 -20.64 -7.28 25.33
CA GLY A 756 -19.76 -7.51 24.19
C GLY A 756 -18.38 -6.88 24.41
N ASP A 757 -17.43 -7.33 23.60
CA ASP A 757 -16.11 -6.74 23.43
C ASP A 757 -15.74 -6.73 21.93
N LEU A 758 -14.47 -6.50 21.58
CA LEU A 758 -13.98 -6.50 20.19
C LEU A 758 -13.96 -7.90 19.56
N ASP A 759 -13.98 -8.96 20.36
CA ASP A 759 -13.91 -10.36 19.91
C ASP A 759 -15.29 -10.99 19.78
N VAL A 760 -16.20 -10.65 20.67
CA VAL A 760 -17.56 -11.21 20.77
C VAL A 760 -18.55 -10.10 21.02
N GLY A 761 -19.56 -10.00 20.18
CA GLY A 761 -20.66 -9.04 20.36
C GLY A 761 -21.48 -9.34 21.62
N SER A 762 -22.25 -8.35 22.08
CA SER A 762 -23.20 -8.59 23.18
C SER A 762 -24.27 -9.61 22.81
N SER A 763 -24.63 -10.47 23.74
CA SER A 763 -25.71 -11.46 23.57
C SER A 763 -26.82 -11.21 24.58
N THR A 764 -28.04 -11.42 24.15
CA THR A 764 -29.20 -11.47 25.06
C THR A 764 -29.57 -12.93 25.23
N PHE A 765 -29.72 -13.38 26.46
CA PHE A 765 -30.25 -14.70 26.75
C PHE A 765 -31.53 -14.59 27.57
N THR A 766 -32.41 -15.56 27.34
CA THR A 766 -33.63 -15.71 28.10
C THR A 766 -33.60 -17.10 28.73
N THR A 767 -33.79 -17.17 30.03
CA THR A 767 -33.97 -18.44 30.76
C THR A 767 -35.38 -18.54 31.26
N THR A 768 -35.98 -19.72 31.10
CA THR A 768 -37.22 -20.09 31.74
C THR A 768 -36.96 -21.22 32.73
N THR A 769 -37.37 -21.09 33.96
CA THR A 769 -37.12 -22.09 35.01
C THR A 769 -38.38 -22.40 35.75
N GLY A 770 -38.68 -23.67 35.95
CA GLY A 770 -39.72 -24.19 36.83
C GLY A 770 -39.06 -24.86 38.03
N VAL A 771 -39.57 -24.62 39.22
CA VAL A 771 -39.13 -25.25 40.49
C VAL A 771 -40.34 -25.87 41.15
N VAL A 772 -40.19 -27.13 41.61
CA VAL A 772 -41.15 -27.80 42.45
C VAL A 772 -40.45 -28.31 43.69
N GLY A 773 -41.01 -28.15 44.83
CA GLY A 773 -40.41 -28.63 46.05
C GLY A 773 -41.38 -28.92 47.19
N VAL A 774 -40.88 -29.56 48.20
CA VAL A 774 -41.58 -29.87 49.43
C VAL A 774 -40.73 -29.45 50.62
N ASP A 775 -41.32 -28.74 51.55
CA ASP A 775 -40.75 -28.35 52.83
C ASP A 775 -41.51 -29.02 53.97
N HIS A 776 -40.74 -29.55 54.90
CA HIS A 776 -41.28 -30.09 56.17
C HIS A 776 -40.83 -29.19 57.31
N ALA A 777 -41.75 -28.63 58.07
CA ALA A 777 -41.41 -27.89 59.29
C ALA A 777 -41.25 -28.86 60.44
N ASN A 778 -39.98 -29.15 60.78
CA ASN A 778 -39.64 -30.14 61.80
C ASN A 778 -40.10 -29.66 63.19
N ASP A 779 -39.98 -28.36 63.43
CA ASP A 779 -40.45 -27.69 64.64
C ASP A 779 -40.79 -26.22 64.39
N SER A 780 -40.99 -25.40 65.37
CA SER A 780 -41.26 -23.98 65.27
C SER A 780 -40.10 -23.16 64.73
N HIS A 781 -38.89 -23.76 64.63
CA HIS A 781 -37.66 -23.04 64.30
C HIS A 781 -37.01 -23.54 63.00
N LEU A 782 -37.16 -24.83 62.63
CA LEU A 782 -36.41 -25.46 61.56
C LEU A 782 -37.36 -26.07 60.53
N THR A 783 -37.23 -25.61 59.30
CA THR A 783 -37.87 -26.22 58.13
C THR A 783 -36.77 -26.84 57.27
N THR A 784 -36.96 -28.05 56.83
CA THR A 784 -36.08 -28.70 55.85
C THR A 784 -36.89 -29.11 54.65
N GLY A 785 -36.29 -29.11 53.49
CA GLY A 785 -36.98 -29.41 52.21
C GLY A 785 -36.07 -29.90 51.12
N GLY A 786 -36.71 -30.39 50.10
CA GLY A 786 -36.11 -30.81 48.85
C GLY A 786 -36.80 -30.22 47.62
N PHE A 787 -36.06 -30.02 46.60
CA PHE A 787 -36.62 -29.44 45.37
C PHE A 787 -36.02 -30.06 44.10
N PHE A 788 -36.78 -29.96 43.05
CA PHE A 788 -36.39 -30.23 41.67
C PHE A 788 -36.59 -28.95 40.85
N ALA A 789 -35.61 -28.60 40.05
CA ALA A 789 -35.69 -27.48 39.09
C ALA A 789 -35.42 -27.98 37.65
N TYR A 790 -36.19 -27.48 36.74
CA TYR A 790 -35.98 -27.67 35.30
C TYR A 790 -35.91 -26.31 34.65
N GLY A 791 -34.86 -26.08 33.84
CA GLY A 791 -34.66 -24.83 33.15
C GLY A 791 -34.22 -24.97 31.70
N GLU A 792 -34.66 -24.02 30.89
CA GLU A 792 -34.19 -23.85 29.52
C GLU A 792 -33.67 -22.42 29.34
N ALA A 793 -32.56 -22.31 28.60
CA ALA A 793 -32.06 -21.03 28.19
C ALA A 793 -31.77 -21.03 26.69
N VAL A 794 -32.01 -19.88 26.05
CA VAL A 794 -31.66 -19.66 24.63
C VAL A 794 -30.91 -18.35 24.53
N SER A 795 -29.79 -18.37 23.77
CA SER A 795 -28.94 -17.21 23.53
C SER A 795 -28.30 -17.30 22.13
N GLY A 796 -27.74 -16.20 21.64
CA GLY A 796 -26.69 -16.20 20.63
C GLY A 796 -25.31 -16.39 21.28
N LEU A 797 -24.32 -16.70 20.47
CA LEU A 797 -22.90 -16.76 20.87
C LEU A 797 -22.18 -15.42 20.63
N GLY A 798 -22.91 -14.30 20.68
CA GLY A 798 -22.35 -12.96 20.43
C GLY A 798 -22.05 -12.68 18.96
N ARG A 799 -22.65 -13.44 18.04
CA ARG A 799 -22.48 -13.32 16.58
C ARG A 799 -23.82 -13.43 15.86
N PRO A 800 -24.01 -12.71 14.75
CA PRO A 800 -25.23 -12.86 13.92
C PRO A 800 -25.44 -14.32 13.49
N GLY A 801 -26.66 -14.78 13.58
CA GLY A 801 -27.04 -16.14 13.16
C GLY A 801 -26.59 -17.28 14.09
N SER A 802 -25.78 -17.00 15.11
CA SER A 802 -25.39 -18.01 16.10
C SER A 802 -26.50 -18.25 17.12
N ARG A 803 -26.60 -19.47 17.58
CA ARG A 803 -27.59 -19.87 18.61
C ARG A 803 -27.02 -20.91 19.56
N THR A 804 -27.34 -20.77 20.82
CA THR A 804 -27.12 -21.82 21.81
C THR A 804 -28.39 -22.05 22.64
N SER A 805 -28.69 -23.29 22.95
CA SER A 805 -29.73 -23.68 23.90
C SER A 805 -29.13 -24.51 25.01
N VAL A 806 -29.53 -24.23 26.23
CA VAL A 806 -29.09 -24.95 27.43
C VAL A 806 -30.30 -25.48 28.15
N LYS A 807 -30.31 -26.77 28.39
CA LYS A 807 -31.33 -27.45 29.21
C LYS A 807 -30.66 -27.94 30.46
N GLU A 808 -31.24 -27.61 31.61
CA GLU A 808 -30.73 -27.99 32.93
C GLU A 808 -31.80 -28.75 33.72
N LYS A 809 -31.34 -29.75 34.44
CA LYS A 809 -32.10 -30.44 35.48
C LYS A 809 -31.29 -30.35 36.76
N MET A 810 -31.93 -29.90 37.84
CA MET A 810 -31.23 -29.72 39.09
C MET A 810 -32.05 -30.30 40.26
N VAL A 811 -31.39 -30.95 41.19
CA VAL A 811 -31.95 -31.43 42.48
C VAL A 811 -31.25 -30.76 43.60
N GLY A 812 -31.96 -30.46 44.67
CA GLY A 812 -31.34 -29.80 45.81
C GLY A 812 -32.10 -29.99 47.11
N VAL A 813 -31.45 -29.59 48.18
CA VAL A 813 -31.97 -29.57 49.52
C VAL A 813 -31.89 -28.15 50.08
N ARG A 814 -32.81 -27.82 50.95
CA ARG A 814 -32.82 -26.52 51.64
C ARG A 814 -33.15 -26.72 53.14
N ALA A 815 -32.69 -25.76 53.94
CA ALA A 815 -33.04 -25.59 55.32
C ALA A 815 -33.31 -24.12 55.60
N ALA A 816 -34.38 -23.83 56.32
CA ALA A 816 -34.69 -22.50 56.82
C ALA A 816 -34.82 -22.56 58.35
N TRP A 817 -34.08 -21.72 59.04
CA TRP A 817 -34.11 -21.63 60.47
C TRP A 817 -34.61 -20.23 60.85
N THR A 818 -35.56 -20.18 61.77
CA THR A 818 -36.09 -18.91 62.31
C THR A 818 -36.28 -19.04 63.82
N ARG A 819 -35.68 -18.15 64.58
CA ARG A 819 -35.83 -18.08 66.03
C ARG A 819 -35.81 -16.62 66.44
N ASP A 820 -36.84 -16.25 67.29
CA ASP A 820 -37.07 -14.88 67.71
C ASP A 820 -37.24 -13.95 66.46
N GLN A 821 -36.24 -13.13 66.25
CA GLN A 821 -36.19 -12.23 65.10
C GLN A 821 -35.10 -12.61 64.08
N TRP A 822 -34.30 -13.64 64.36
CA TRP A 822 -33.25 -14.11 63.46
C TRP A 822 -33.73 -15.16 62.52
N PHE A 823 -33.22 -15.10 61.27
CA PHE A 823 -33.44 -16.16 60.30
C PHE A 823 -32.13 -16.54 59.62
N ALA A 824 -32.07 -17.75 59.13
CA ALA A 824 -31.02 -18.25 58.26
C ALA A 824 -31.57 -19.26 57.28
N HIS A 825 -31.20 -19.10 56.03
CA HIS A 825 -31.51 -20.01 54.92
C HIS A 825 -30.24 -20.62 54.40
N ALA A 826 -30.20 -21.92 54.22
CA ALA A 826 -29.10 -22.65 53.61
C ALA A 826 -29.64 -23.55 52.51
N ALA A 827 -28.96 -23.68 51.41
CA ALA A 827 -29.33 -24.60 50.34
C ALA A 827 -28.10 -25.15 49.66
N ALA A 828 -28.25 -26.36 49.11
CA ALA A 828 -27.25 -26.99 48.24
C ALA A 828 -27.97 -27.68 47.08
N ALA A 829 -27.48 -27.57 45.86
CA ALA A 829 -28.03 -28.20 44.70
C ALA A 829 -26.96 -28.67 43.74
N TYR A 830 -27.34 -29.69 42.95
CA TYR A 830 -26.54 -30.25 41.90
C TYR A 830 -27.39 -30.43 40.64
N GLY A 831 -26.84 -29.98 39.49
CA GLY A 831 -27.53 -29.97 38.21
C GLY A 831 -26.71 -30.55 37.07
N TRP A 832 -27.43 -31.01 36.06
CA TRP A 832 -26.90 -31.53 34.80
C TRP A 832 -27.40 -30.67 33.68
N ASP A 833 -26.42 -30.23 32.84
CA ASP A 833 -26.68 -29.39 31.70
C ASP A 833 -26.52 -30.14 30.38
N LYS A 834 -27.35 -29.80 29.39
CA LYS A 834 -27.18 -30.18 28.00
C LYS A 834 -27.14 -28.92 27.14
N TYR A 835 -26.09 -28.81 26.37
CA TYR A 835 -25.80 -27.65 25.48
C TYR A 835 -25.98 -28.09 24.03
N ASN A 836 -26.70 -27.33 23.21
CA ASN A 836 -26.72 -27.46 21.76
C ASN A 836 -26.45 -26.09 21.16
N SER A 837 -25.47 -26.01 20.27
CA SER A 837 -25.09 -24.71 19.69
C SER A 837 -24.86 -24.81 18.20
N THR A 838 -25.12 -23.71 17.51
CA THR A 838 -24.77 -23.49 16.10
C THR A 838 -23.98 -22.18 15.97
N ARG A 839 -22.89 -22.22 15.22
CA ARG A 839 -21.98 -21.09 15.00
C ARG A 839 -21.74 -20.93 13.50
N PRO A 840 -22.30 -19.90 12.85
CA PRO A 840 -21.94 -19.56 11.48
C PRO A 840 -20.47 -19.12 11.40
N VAL A 841 -19.77 -19.62 10.40
CA VAL A 841 -18.42 -19.21 10.00
C VAL A 841 -18.53 -18.59 8.63
N VAL A 842 -18.67 -17.26 8.58
CA VAL A 842 -18.90 -16.51 7.35
C VAL A 842 -17.91 -15.35 7.26
N PHE A 843 -17.05 -15.44 6.25
CA PHE A 843 -16.13 -14.38 5.83
C PHE A 843 -15.71 -14.66 4.38
N PRO A 844 -15.10 -13.71 3.66
CA PRO A 844 -14.55 -13.99 2.33
C PRO A 844 -13.57 -15.18 2.40
N GLY A 845 -13.90 -16.28 1.72
CA GLY A 845 -13.16 -17.54 1.78
C GLY A 845 -13.80 -18.64 2.65
N ALA A 846 -14.86 -18.34 3.41
CA ALA A 846 -15.59 -19.34 4.20
C ALA A 846 -17.08 -19.04 4.30
N ALA A 847 -17.91 -20.06 4.09
CA ALA A 847 -19.34 -20.03 4.32
C ALA A 847 -19.79 -21.40 4.83
N ALA A 848 -19.77 -21.59 6.16
CA ALA A 848 -20.08 -22.85 6.81
C ALA A 848 -20.82 -22.63 8.13
N THR A 849 -21.40 -23.68 8.69
CA THR A 849 -22.04 -23.66 10.02
C THR A 849 -21.51 -24.82 10.85
N ALA A 850 -20.85 -24.47 11.95
CA ALA A 850 -20.42 -25.44 12.96
C ALA A 850 -21.56 -25.69 13.94
N SER A 851 -21.76 -26.95 14.31
CA SER A 851 -22.76 -27.41 15.29
C SER A 851 -22.10 -28.16 16.41
N SER A 852 -22.63 -28.06 17.61
CA SER A 852 -22.16 -28.84 18.77
C SER A 852 -23.27 -29.30 19.67
N SER A 853 -23.09 -30.48 20.28
CA SER A 853 -23.90 -30.99 21.36
C SER A 853 -22.98 -31.47 22.48
N ASN A 854 -23.22 -31.00 23.70
CA ASN A 854 -22.32 -31.20 24.82
C ASN A 854 -23.11 -31.30 26.15
N ASN A 855 -22.50 -31.90 27.15
CA ASN A 855 -23.05 -32.02 28.49
C ASN A 855 -22.14 -31.30 29.52
N GLY A 856 -22.74 -30.88 30.60
CA GLY A 856 -22.04 -30.28 31.74
C GLY A 856 -22.78 -30.58 33.03
N HIS A 857 -22.26 -30.00 34.11
CA HIS A 857 -22.85 -30.04 35.43
C HIS A 857 -22.52 -28.80 36.24
N GLN A 858 -23.39 -28.46 37.15
CA GLN A 858 -23.24 -27.36 38.09
C GLN A 858 -23.62 -27.82 39.49
N TRP A 859 -22.87 -27.34 40.50
CA TRP A 859 -23.32 -27.37 41.84
C TRP A 859 -23.33 -25.97 42.45
N LEU A 860 -24.20 -25.74 43.40
CA LEU A 860 -24.26 -24.49 44.15
C LEU A 860 -24.53 -24.77 45.66
N ALA A 861 -24.06 -23.85 46.48
CA ALA A 861 -24.41 -23.75 47.89
C ALA A 861 -24.64 -22.27 48.23
N ASP A 862 -25.73 -22.02 48.94
CA ASP A 862 -26.15 -20.71 49.40
C ASP A 862 -26.32 -20.70 50.92
N LEU A 863 -25.92 -19.63 51.55
CA LEU A 863 -26.19 -19.32 52.94
C LEU A 863 -26.58 -17.86 53.04
N THR A 864 -27.78 -17.56 53.50
CA THR A 864 -28.28 -16.22 53.75
C THR A 864 -28.81 -16.12 55.17
N ALA A 865 -28.44 -15.11 55.93
CA ALA A 865 -28.90 -14.87 57.29
C ALA A 865 -29.26 -13.39 57.48
N GLY A 866 -30.22 -13.15 58.40
CA GLY A 866 -30.68 -11.80 58.67
C GLY A 866 -31.49 -11.72 59.95
N ARG A 867 -32.07 -10.53 60.16
CA ARG A 867 -32.94 -10.28 61.32
C ARG A 867 -34.18 -9.48 60.87
N HIS A 868 -35.36 -9.92 61.32
CA HIS A 868 -36.60 -9.21 61.13
C HIS A 868 -36.78 -8.15 62.22
N PHE A 869 -37.11 -6.94 61.80
CA PHE A 869 -37.56 -5.86 62.68
C PHE A 869 -38.99 -5.52 62.29
N THR A 870 -39.95 -5.86 63.19
CA THR A 870 -41.41 -5.68 62.94
C THR A 870 -41.95 -4.52 63.76
N SER A 871 -42.76 -3.68 63.16
CA SER A 871 -43.53 -2.61 63.83
C SER A 871 -44.92 -2.51 63.20
N GLY A 872 -45.91 -3.05 63.95
CA GLY A 872 -47.26 -3.19 63.41
C GLY A 872 -47.32 -4.16 62.21
N ALA A 873 -47.89 -3.70 61.13
CA ALA A 873 -47.98 -4.43 59.83
C ALA A 873 -46.71 -4.36 58.99
N PHE A 874 -45.69 -3.61 59.39
CA PHE A 874 -44.47 -3.40 58.61
C PHE A 874 -43.31 -4.18 59.17
N SER A 875 -42.55 -4.86 58.33
CA SER A 875 -41.29 -5.51 58.66
C SER A 875 -40.13 -5.09 57.78
N VAL A 876 -38.96 -4.90 58.36
CA VAL A 876 -37.71 -4.63 57.65
C VAL A 876 -36.66 -5.68 58.07
N SER A 877 -36.03 -6.28 57.12
CA SER A 877 -35.07 -7.38 57.31
C SER A 877 -33.74 -7.08 56.68
N PRO A 878 -32.74 -6.51 57.38
CA PRO A 878 -31.36 -6.55 56.95
C PRO A 878 -30.86 -8.01 56.85
N PHE A 879 -30.14 -8.30 55.76
CA PHE A 879 -29.60 -9.63 55.54
C PHE A 879 -28.22 -9.58 54.92
N ALA A 880 -27.47 -10.65 55.11
CA ALA A 880 -26.22 -10.91 54.39
C ALA A 880 -26.19 -12.38 53.97
N GLY A 881 -25.57 -12.65 52.81
CA GLY A 881 -25.48 -14.03 52.35
C GLY A 881 -24.27 -14.26 51.44
N VAL A 882 -23.98 -15.53 51.22
CA VAL A 882 -22.91 -15.99 50.32
C VAL A 882 -23.44 -17.12 49.45
N LEU A 883 -23.24 -16.96 48.14
CA LEU A 883 -23.49 -17.97 47.13
C LEU A 883 -22.18 -18.46 46.56
N VAL A 884 -21.94 -19.77 46.62
CA VAL A 884 -20.83 -20.45 45.95
C VAL A 884 -21.40 -21.29 44.84
N SER A 885 -20.86 -21.19 43.66
CA SER A 885 -21.26 -22.02 42.52
C SER A 885 -20.06 -22.45 41.69
N ARG A 886 -20.08 -23.67 41.25
CA ARG A 886 -19.07 -24.19 40.32
C ARG A 886 -19.77 -24.90 39.16
N TRP A 887 -19.40 -24.46 37.97
CA TRP A 887 -19.89 -24.98 36.72
C TRP A 887 -18.78 -25.68 35.94
N ARG A 888 -19.11 -26.77 35.23
CA ARG A 888 -18.22 -27.46 34.31
C ARG A 888 -18.99 -27.90 33.06
N ALA A 889 -18.36 -27.76 31.88
CA ALA A 889 -18.78 -28.37 30.65
C ALA A 889 -17.71 -29.32 30.13
N ASN A 890 -18.06 -30.45 29.60
CA ASN A 890 -17.15 -31.43 29.00
C ASN A 890 -16.53 -30.83 27.73
N GLY A 891 -15.34 -31.30 27.33
CA GLY A 891 -14.77 -31.01 26.05
C GLY A 891 -15.62 -31.58 24.89
N PHE A 892 -15.57 -30.95 23.74
CA PHE A 892 -16.32 -31.36 22.56
C PHE A 892 -15.62 -30.93 21.27
N THR A 893 -16.06 -31.52 20.16
CA THR A 893 -15.67 -31.07 18.82
C THR A 893 -16.92 -30.61 18.09
N GLU A 894 -16.85 -29.44 17.48
CA GLU A 894 -17.87 -28.97 16.54
C GLU A 894 -17.91 -29.89 15.31
N THR A 895 -19.01 -29.88 14.58
CA THR A 895 -19.19 -30.63 13.34
C THR A 895 -19.97 -29.78 12.33
N GLY A 896 -19.69 -29.97 11.03
CA GLY A 896 -20.44 -29.34 9.95
C GLY A 896 -19.73 -28.18 9.27
N ALA A 897 -18.64 -27.68 9.84
CA ALA A 897 -17.85 -26.61 9.23
C ALA A 897 -16.46 -27.09 8.74
N GLY A 898 -16.14 -28.37 8.89
CA GLY A 898 -14.91 -28.99 8.41
C GLY A 898 -13.68 -28.42 9.13
N VAL A 899 -12.73 -27.85 8.39
CA VAL A 899 -11.49 -27.26 8.97
C VAL A 899 -11.76 -26.08 9.90
N PHE A 900 -12.96 -25.50 9.85
CA PHE A 900 -13.38 -24.39 10.72
C PHE A 900 -14.06 -24.86 12.01
N ASP A 901 -14.23 -26.17 12.20
CA ASP A 901 -14.76 -26.75 13.42
C ASP A 901 -13.73 -26.61 14.55
N ASN A 902 -14.15 -26.02 15.68
CA ASN A 902 -13.32 -25.94 16.87
C ASN A 902 -13.41 -27.25 17.66
N ARG A 903 -12.29 -27.71 18.18
CA ARG A 903 -12.23 -28.72 19.23
C ARG A 903 -11.93 -28.00 20.55
N LEU A 904 -12.85 -28.05 21.51
CA LEU A 904 -12.70 -27.40 22.80
C LEU A 904 -12.38 -28.43 23.88
N GLY A 905 -11.47 -28.04 24.79
CA GLY A 905 -11.20 -28.78 26.01
C GLY A 905 -12.32 -28.61 27.05
N ASN A 906 -12.22 -29.33 28.18
CA ASN A 906 -13.12 -29.16 29.32
C ASN A 906 -13.07 -27.70 29.79
N GLN A 907 -14.25 -27.13 30.05
CA GLN A 907 -14.40 -25.79 30.54
C GLN A 907 -14.85 -25.82 31.99
N SER A 908 -14.40 -24.91 32.83
CA SER A 908 -14.87 -24.75 34.20
C SER A 908 -14.86 -23.30 34.61
N ALA A 909 -15.83 -22.96 35.45
CA ALA A 909 -15.94 -21.64 36.06
C ALA A 909 -16.42 -21.78 37.49
N ARG A 910 -16.03 -20.83 38.35
CA ARG A 910 -16.52 -20.72 39.71
C ARG A 910 -17.03 -19.31 39.97
N SER A 911 -18.01 -19.19 40.84
CA SER A 911 -18.51 -17.93 41.37
C SER A 911 -18.51 -18.00 42.88
N LEU A 912 -17.97 -17.01 43.53
CA LEU A 912 -18.10 -16.78 44.98
C LEU A 912 -18.67 -15.37 45.12
N ARG A 913 -19.93 -15.29 45.53
CA ARG A 913 -20.65 -14.02 45.58
C ARG A 913 -21.16 -13.76 46.98
N SER A 914 -20.89 -12.60 47.53
CA SER A 914 -21.57 -12.08 48.71
C SER A 914 -22.74 -11.18 48.30
N GLN A 915 -23.73 -11.12 49.19
CA GLN A 915 -24.83 -10.16 49.11
C GLN A 915 -25.06 -9.54 50.49
N VAL A 916 -25.38 -8.23 50.47
CA VAL A 916 -25.82 -7.51 51.65
C VAL A 916 -27.00 -6.63 51.21
N GLY A 917 -28.08 -6.67 51.95
CA GLY A 917 -29.28 -5.98 51.56
C GLY A 917 -30.29 -5.74 52.68
N LEU A 918 -31.38 -5.14 52.24
CA LEU A 918 -32.58 -4.88 53.05
C LEU A 918 -33.79 -5.43 52.30
N GLU A 919 -34.71 -6.05 53.00
CA GLU A 919 -36.01 -6.45 52.54
C GLU A 919 -37.09 -5.79 53.44
N GLY A 920 -38.09 -5.17 52.84
CA GLY A 920 -39.23 -4.58 53.47
C GLY A 920 -40.50 -5.28 53.05
N GLN A 921 -41.39 -5.59 53.97
CA GLN A 921 -42.70 -6.19 53.71
C GLN A 921 -43.77 -5.43 54.52
N PHE A 922 -44.98 -5.37 53.94
CA PHE A 922 -46.12 -4.82 54.62
C PHE A 922 -47.28 -5.79 54.54
N ASP A 923 -47.89 -6.08 55.73
CA ASP A 923 -49.03 -7.04 55.82
C ASP A 923 -50.36 -6.29 55.81
N TRP A 924 -51.12 -6.45 54.76
CA TRP A 924 -52.43 -5.83 54.57
C TRP A 924 -53.53 -6.84 54.65
N VAL A 925 -54.25 -6.88 55.79
CA VAL A 925 -55.21 -7.90 56.12
C VAL A 925 -56.65 -7.50 55.77
N PHE A 926 -57.32 -8.30 54.97
CA PHE A 926 -58.71 -8.17 54.54
C PHE A 926 -59.48 -9.41 54.84
N GLY A 927 -60.03 -9.53 56.03
CA GLY A 927 -60.74 -10.74 56.45
C GLY A 927 -59.78 -11.97 56.50
N SER A 928 -60.07 -12.98 55.62
CA SER A 928 -59.21 -14.17 55.51
C SER A 928 -58.08 -14.00 54.52
N LEU A 929 -58.10 -12.92 53.74
CA LEU A 929 -57.11 -12.59 52.72
C LEU A 929 -56.05 -11.67 53.33
N THR A 930 -54.74 -12.00 53.17
CA THR A 930 -53.64 -11.10 53.50
C THR A 930 -52.83 -10.82 52.24
N LEU A 931 -52.66 -9.52 51.92
CA LEU A 931 -51.80 -9.05 50.87
C LEU A 931 -50.47 -8.61 51.48
N GLN A 932 -49.34 -9.15 50.97
CA GLN A 932 -48.00 -8.83 51.50
C GLN A 932 -47.13 -8.25 50.36
N PRO A 933 -47.31 -6.98 50.02
CA PRO A 933 -46.34 -6.31 49.15
C PRO A 933 -44.96 -6.29 49.83
N HIS A 934 -43.93 -6.58 49.09
CA HIS A 934 -42.54 -6.57 49.57
C HIS A 934 -41.59 -5.97 48.51
N ALA A 935 -40.49 -5.42 48.99
CA ALA A 935 -39.42 -4.90 48.15
C ALA A 935 -38.05 -5.26 48.82
N ARG A 936 -37.11 -5.65 47.99
CA ARG A 936 -35.74 -6.03 48.42
C ARG A 936 -34.75 -5.23 47.57
N ALA A 937 -33.74 -4.67 48.23
CA ALA A 937 -32.57 -4.06 47.62
C ALA A 937 -31.29 -4.72 48.16
N ALA A 938 -30.40 -5.13 47.31
CA ALA A 938 -29.15 -5.76 47.70
C ALA A 938 -27.97 -5.31 46.86
N TRP A 939 -26.81 -5.24 47.52
CA TRP A 939 -25.50 -5.11 46.85
C TRP A 939 -24.85 -6.49 46.79
N LEU A 940 -24.40 -6.85 45.58
CA LEU A 940 -23.76 -8.13 45.31
C LEU A 940 -22.33 -7.90 44.90
N SER A 941 -21.38 -8.62 45.48
CA SER A 941 -19.95 -8.59 45.11
C SER A 941 -19.46 -9.97 44.70
N GLU A 942 -18.91 -10.05 43.48
CA GLU A 942 -18.32 -11.28 42.91
C GLU A 942 -16.80 -11.30 43.19
N PHE A 943 -16.32 -12.31 43.89
CA PHE A 943 -14.92 -12.48 44.24
C PHE A 943 -14.12 -13.30 43.23
N SER A 944 -14.79 -14.05 42.37
CA SER A 944 -14.18 -14.85 41.30
C SER A 944 -14.30 -14.12 39.97
N ASN A 945 -13.83 -12.88 39.87
CA ASN A 945 -14.03 -11.98 38.74
C ASN A 945 -12.91 -11.99 37.67
N GLY A 946 -11.94 -12.89 37.76
CA GLY A 946 -10.85 -13.02 36.77
C GLY A 946 -11.32 -13.55 35.41
N ALA A 947 -10.64 -13.14 34.34
CA ALA A 947 -10.80 -13.76 33.04
C ALA A 947 -10.41 -15.25 33.10
N ARG A 948 -11.09 -16.07 32.31
CA ARG A 948 -10.85 -17.49 32.18
C ARG A 948 -10.28 -17.81 30.82
N SER A 949 -9.62 -18.97 30.68
CA SER A 949 -9.09 -19.43 29.41
C SER A 949 -9.97 -20.54 28.85
N ILE A 950 -10.29 -20.45 27.56
CA ILE A 950 -10.91 -21.53 26.78
C ILE A 950 -9.81 -22.13 25.90
N ALA A 951 -9.38 -23.35 26.24
CA ALA A 951 -8.46 -24.13 25.41
C ALA A 951 -9.22 -24.68 24.21
N ALA A 952 -8.67 -24.48 23.03
CA ALA A 952 -9.28 -24.95 21.78
C ALA A 952 -8.22 -25.41 20.77
N ALA A 953 -8.66 -26.07 19.72
CA ALA A 953 -7.86 -26.35 18.54
C ALA A 953 -8.68 -26.10 17.29
N LEU A 954 -8.04 -25.57 16.23
CA LEU A 954 -8.55 -25.45 14.87
C LEU A 954 -7.67 -26.30 13.96
N ASP A 955 -8.28 -27.17 13.18
CA ASP A 955 -7.54 -28.08 12.28
C ASP A 955 -6.31 -28.73 12.98
N SER A 956 -6.53 -29.25 14.19
CA SER A 956 -5.52 -29.87 15.07
C SER A 956 -4.49 -28.92 15.70
N VAL A 957 -4.47 -27.63 15.39
CA VAL A 957 -3.55 -26.64 15.96
C VAL A 957 -4.16 -26.07 17.23
N ALA A 958 -3.49 -26.31 18.36
CA ALA A 958 -3.95 -25.89 19.69
C ALA A 958 -3.70 -24.39 19.92
N PHE A 959 -4.64 -23.74 20.57
CA PHE A 959 -4.56 -22.35 21.03
C PHE A 959 -5.47 -22.13 22.23
N ALA A 960 -5.45 -20.95 22.80
CA ALA A 960 -6.36 -20.57 23.87
C ALA A 960 -6.85 -19.13 23.66
N VAL A 961 -8.10 -18.88 24.06
CA VAL A 961 -8.68 -17.55 24.10
C VAL A 961 -9.09 -17.21 25.53
N SER A 962 -8.96 -15.95 25.89
CA SER A 962 -9.40 -15.45 27.19
C SER A 962 -10.84 -15.00 27.13
N THR A 963 -11.63 -15.37 28.14
CA THR A 963 -12.98 -14.85 28.34
C THR A 963 -12.93 -13.51 29.03
N ARG A 964 -14.05 -12.80 29.03
CA ARG A 964 -14.25 -11.64 29.90
C ARG A 964 -14.38 -12.10 31.35
N GLY A 965 -13.80 -11.33 32.26
CA GLY A 965 -14.11 -11.46 33.67
C GLY A 965 -15.49 -10.85 33.98
N PRO A 966 -16.28 -11.44 34.90
CA PRO A 966 -17.48 -10.78 35.38
C PRO A 966 -17.13 -9.47 36.12
N GLN A 967 -18.03 -8.49 36.03
CA GLN A 967 -17.89 -7.28 36.84
C GLN A 967 -18.04 -7.64 38.32
N ARG A 968 -17.22 -7.04 39.19
CA ARG A 968 -17.18 -7.36 40.60
C ARG A 968 -18.49 -7.05 41.30
N ASP A 969 -19.03 -5.84 41.12
CA ASP A 969 -20.15 -5.33 41.90
C ASP A 969 -21.39 -5.15 41.04
N SER A 970 -22.57 -5.41 41.64
CA SER A 970 -23.87 -5.22 41.04
C SER A 970 -24.94 -4.90 42.08
N GLY A 971 -25.93 -4.12 41.66
CA GLY A 971 -27.12 -3.84 42.43
C GLY A 971 -28.29 -4.72 42.02
N LEU A 972 -29.03 -5.26 42.97
CA LEU A 972 -30.24 -6.01 42.78
C LEU A 972 -31.42 -5.28 43.44
N PHE A 973 -32.52 -5.17 42.69
CA PHE A 973 -33.80 -4.65 43.20
C PHE A 973 -34.93 -5.62 42.83
N ASN A 974 -35.73 -6.00 43.85
CA ASN A 974 -36.89 -6.86 43.66
C ASN A 974 -38.12 -6.18 44.27
N VAL A 975 -39.24 -6.31 43.63
CA VAL A 975 -40.56 -5.97 44.13
C VAL A 975 -41.50 -7.11 43.90
N GLY A 976 -42.36 -7.39 44.85
CA GLY A 976 -43.31 -8.51 44.75
C GLY A 976 -44.52 -8.35 45.61
N LEU A 977 -45.40 -9.33 45.44
CA LEU A 977 -46.65 -9.43 46.18
C LEU A 977 -46.90 -10.93 46.55
N ASN A 978 -47.02 -11.19 47.83
CA ASN A 978 -47.62 -12.45 48.31
C ASN A 978 -49.14 -12.25 48.57
N VAL A 979 -49.94 -13.18 48.16
CA VAL A 979 -51.37 -13.22 48.40
C VAL A 979 -51.66 -14.46 49.23
N VAL A 980 -51.81 -14.29 50.51
CA VAL A 980 -52.17 -15.35 51.45
C VAL A 980 -53.69 -15.49 51.39
N LEU A 981 -54.14 -16.52 50.62
CA LEU A 981 -55.58 -16.77 50.41
C LEU A 981 -56.23 -17.32 51.66
N ASN A 982 -55.52 -18.16 52.37
CA ASN A 982 -55.92 -18.76 53.64
C ASN A 982 -54.65 -19.39 54.31
N PRO A 983 -54.75 -19.94 55.55
CA PRO A 983 -53.55 -20.52 56.19
C PRO A 983 -52.87 -21.67 55.41
N ARG A 984 -53.57 -22.24 54.36
CA ARG A 984 -53.01 -23.35 53.58
C ARG A 984 -52.53 -22.96 52.17
N ALA A 985 -52.77 -21.76 51.68
CA ALA A 985 -52.47 -21.42 50.30
C ALA A 985 -51.91 -19.98 50.14
N ILE A 986 -50.77 -19.85 49.53
CA ILE A 986 -50.13 -18.60 49.20
C ILE A 986 -49.88 -18.54 47.68
N LEU A 987 -50.24 -17.44 47.02
CA LEU A 987 -49.81 -17.14 45.65
C LEU A 987 -48.80 -16.01 45.75
N TYR A 988 -47.80 -15.97 44.86
CA TYR A 988 -46.82 -14.91 44.82
C TYR A 988 -46.39 -14.55 43.43
N ALA A 989 -46.03 -13.28 43.26
CA ALA A 989 -45.47 -12.75 42.03
C ALA A 989 -44.39 -11.71 42.34
N ASP A 990 -43.27 -11.80 41.61
CA ASP A 990 -42.12 -10.93 41.79
C ASP A 990 -41.59 -10.41 40.48
N TYR A 991 -41.01 -9.25 40.54
CA TYR A 991 -40.17 -8.69 39.50
C TYR A 991 -38.81 -8.33 40.10
N THR A 992 -37.75 -8.87 39.52
CA THR A 992 -36.37 -8.58 39.93
C THR A 992 -35.61 -7.87 38.78
N ALA A 993 -34.93 -6.78 39.10
CA ALA A 993 -34.01 -6.11 38.22
C ALA A 993 -32.61 -6.12 38.84
N GLN A 994 -31.59 -6.38 38.01
CA GLN A 994 -30.21 -6.33 38.42
C GLN A 994 -29.40 -5.51 37.41
N SER A 995 -28.53 -4.63 37.93
CA SER A 995 -27.60 -3.83 37.10
C SER A 995 -26.17 -4.12 37.53
N GLY A 996 -25.28 -4.34 36.56
CA GLY A 996 -23.89 -4.72 36.84
C GLY A 996 -23.69 -6.25 36.90
N GLY A 997 -22.53 -6.69 37.37
CA GLY A 997 -22.17 -8.11 37.50
C GLY A 997 -21.78 -8.76 36.16
N ILE A 998 -22.19 -10.01 35.95
CA ILE A 998 -21.89 -10.78 34.72
C ILE A 998 -22.64 -10.20 33.52
N THR A 999 -23.84 -9.60 33.75
CA THR A 999 -24.70 -9.04 32.71
C THR A 999 -24.77 -7.53 32.83
N LYS A 1000 -24.99 -6.83 31.73
CA LYS A 1000 -25.15 -5.38 31.73
C LYS A 1000 -26.41 -4.95 32.49
N TYR A 1001 -27.50 -5.67 32.26
CA TYR A 1001 -28.74 -5.59 33.01
C TYR A 1001 -29.49 -6.91 32.93
N LEU A 1002 -30.33 -7.17 33.92
CA LEU A 1002 -31.11 -8.38 34.02
C LEU A 1002 -32.51 -8.01 34.54
N SER A 1003 -33.52 -8.64 33.98
CA SER A 1003 -34.91 -8.62 34.51
C SER A 1003 -35.42 -10.03 34.66
N ASP A 1004 -36.17 -10.29 35.74
CA ASP A 1004 -36.73 -11.58 36.04
C ASP A 1004 -38.18 -11.41 36.53
N TRP A 1005 -39.08 -12.13 35.91
CA TRP A 1005 -40.44 -12.30 36.35
C TRP A 1005 -40.60 -13.66 36.95
N ARG A 1006 -41.26 -13.74 38.12
CA ARG A 1006 -41.48 -14.95 38.87
C ARG A 1006 -42.91 -14.99 39.34
N VAL A 1007 -43.52 -16.17 39.22
CA VAL A 1007 -44.85 -16.44 39.78
C VAL A 1007 -44.83 -17.82 40.40
N GLY A 1008 -45.58 -17.99 41.46
CA GLY A 1008 -45.64 -19.28 42.10
C GLY A 1008 -46.80 -19.43 43.11
N ALA A 1009 -46.89 -20.61 43.65
CA ALA A 1009 -47.87 -20.97 44.65
C ALA A 1009 -47.26 -21.93 45.68
N SER A 1010 -47.70 -21.85 46.88
CA SER A 1010 -47.38 -22.75 47.98
C SER A 1010 -48.67 -23.26 48.61
N ILE A 1011 -48.77 -24.57 48.81
CA ILE A 1011 -49.91 -25.29 49.35
C ILE A 1011 -49.50 -26.17 50.47
N ARG A 1012 -50.21 -26.13 51.55
CA ARG A 1012 -49.95 -26.86 52.83
C ARG A 1012 -50.98 -27.93 53.03
N PHE A 1013 -50.54 -29.13 53.40
CA PHE A 1013 -51.37 -30.29 53.68
C PHE A 1013 -51.18 -30.74 55.10
#